data_62100e296fa7288aa0dc10fa8d3ddc4f
#
_entry.id   62100e296fa7288aa0dc10fa8d3ddc4f
#
_cell.length_a   1.000
_cell.length_b   1.000
_cell.length_c   1.000
_cell.angle_alpha   90.00
_cell.angle_beta   90.00
_cell.angle_gamma   90.00
#
_symmetry.space_group_name_H-M   'P 1'
#
loop_
_entity.id
_entity.type
_entity.pdbx_description
1 polymer ?
#
loop_
_entity_poly.entity_id
_entity_poly.type
_entity_poly.pdbx_seq_one_letter_code
_entity_poly.pdbx_strand_id
1 'polypeptide(L)'
;MSHYRAKTALPLCALPFIFFSLSVAAAEAQVKIDTQVGFHGLFRLGYPFPLRVELANLGGVAQGILEVRVWKGGPARGVDLYPVYHRRRVLLPAQSRKSFQFTIDPDSVSRPLTLTFSGAGSRWSKEIDLRRHFSAAPLLVLVTENNFLPPLPVGPTFAGPLISLALGDLPADPRAYQGVSALVFYEQSLRDLSRRQLAALEGWLSSGGRMLILGSLHYALYQEAAMSRFLPVRVAGLKRFSALPDLDRRYGKAGAPLKDLWGQAARLVEGRAVLEDGGLPILVETDRGKGKVFYLAVDVGRPPLSRWEGLPALFRDLLASLPERSPTPQARWDDTVFSQLLATPSFISAYVPVRSFFLWTLFYLGGAGAVVWGWREHRLSRRKLALCFVLLNALASLGGYLYFSRRGNVPDGVLLTATLLDGSTGGYAEAQSNVALFSTQTRAYGVLVENGWSDLEALYPRPGTAAESAVVAEEEGSATRFSFPLSEWGYRLLRIRSQSLFPLGLELEDRGDRLTLRLNNRSAKDLTECWFVVRGQSFFLGDIARGSSLVREFAREAKAPASESQRPRLDLREIRFDNRLHEVLFRHSFFPDGQGLGRWSGDGALFFGWVREASPRVWTDDGHVLAYDYTLFRVIIPLDGGGDLDEG
;
A
#
# COMPACT_ATOMS: atom_id res chain seq x y z
N MET A 1 -48.82 -47.96 -83.58
CA MET A 1 -48.99 -46.55 -83.99
C MET A 1 -48.12 -45.71 -83.06
N SER A 2 -46.94 -45.37 -83.52
CA SER A 2 -46.54 -44.14 -84.09
C SER A 2 -46.52 -42.98 -83.07
N HIS A 3 -45.40 -42.46 -82.54
CA HIS A 3 -44.65 -41.46 -83.20
C HIS A 3 -43.37 -41.09 -82.37
N TYR A 4 -42.31 -40.98 -83.06
CA TYR A 4 -41.03 -40.32 -82.75
C TYR A 4 -41.19 -38.91 -82.21
N ARG A 5 -40.27 -38.54 -81.29
CA ARG A 5 -39.61 -37.21 -81.40
C ARG A 5 -38.28 -37.18 -80.64
N ALA A 6 -37.35 -36.54 -81.30
CA ALA A 6 -35.94 -36.43 -81.05
C ALA A 6 -35.54 -35.62 -79.81
N LYS A 7 -34.49 -36.07 -79.17
CA LYS A 7 -33.74 -35.30 -78.14
C LYS A 7 -32.64 -34.47 -78.81
N THR A 8 -32.70 -33.16 -78.64
CA THR A 8 -31.57 -32.25 -78.88
C THR A 8 -30.85 -32.07 -77.55
N ALA A 9 -29.61 -32.52 -77.46
CA ALA A 9 -28.74 -32.28 -76.33
C ALA A 9 -28.01 -30.93 -76.54
N LEU A 10 -28.09 -30.03 -75.58
CA LEU A 10 -27.22 -28.87 -75.42
C LEU A 10 -26.00 -29.26 -74.55
N PRO A 11 -24.78 -28.89 -74.95
CA PRO A 11 -23.62 -29.10 -74.09
C PRO A 11 -23.57 -28.04 -72.99
N LEU A 12 -23.60 -28.45 -71.74
CA LEU A 12 -23.31 -27.61 -70.58
C LEU A 12 -21.81 -27.31 -70.54
N CYS A 13 -21.42 -26.07 -70.84
CA CYS A 13 -20.11 -25.55 -70.58
C CYS A 13 -19.87 -25.45 -69.05
N ALA A 14 -19.12 -26.40 -68.49
CA ALA A 14 -18.62 -26.30 -67.12
C ALA A 14 -17.47 -25.27 -67.11
N LEU A 15 -17.72 -24.05 -66.59
CA LEU A 15 -16.69 -23.12 -66.17
C LEU A 15 -16.09 -23.63 -64.86
N PRO A 16 -14.76 -23.84 -64.75
CA PRO A 16 -14.13 -24.09 -63.46
C PRO A 16 -14.06 -22.76 -62.71
N PHE A 17 -14.88 -22.63 -61.64
CA PHE A 17 -14.67 -21.63 -60.62
C PHE A 17 -13.37 -21.93 -59.89
N ILE A 18 -12.30 -21.25 -60.28
CA ILE A 18 -11.05 -21.22 -59.53
C ILE A 18 -11.34 -20.35 -58.29
N PHE A 19 -11.70 -20.98 -57.17
CA PHE A 19 -11.63 -20.36 -55.85
C PHE A 19 -10.16 -20.06 -55.52
N PHE A 20 -9.72 -18.86 -55.84
CA PHE A 20 -8.50 -18.31 -55.30
C PHE A 20 -8.77 -18.04 -53.79
N SER A 21 -8.56 -19.06 -52.96
CA SER A 21 -8.46 -18.85 -51.53
C SER A 21 -7.23 -17.96 -51.29
N LEU A 22 -7.43 -16.65 -51.22
CA LEU A 22 -6.45 -15.78 -50.61
C LEU A 22 -6.34 -16.22 -49.12
N SER A 23 -5.44 -17.15 -48.87
CA SER A 23 -4.91 -17.34 -47.53
C SER A 23 -4.16 -16.06 -47.20
N VAL A 24 -4.86 -15.12 -46.58
CA VAL A 24 -4.19 -14.05 -45.86
C VAL A 24 -3.39 -14.75 -44.78
N ALA A 25 -2.12 -15.02 -45.05
CA ALA A 25 -1.20 -15.48 -44.04
C ALA A 25 -1.25 -14.43 -42.93
N ALA A 26 -1.94 -14.75 -41.86
CA ALA A 26 -1.92 -13.91 -40.68
C ALA A 26 -0.46 -13.75 -40.28
N ALA A 27 0.09 -12.57 -40.45
CA ALA A 27 1.47 -12.28 -40.10
C ALA A 27 1.65 -12.71 -38.64
N GLU A 28 2.57 -13.69 -38.45
CA GLU A 28 2.84 -14.23 -37.13
C GLU A 28 3.23 -13.09 -36.18
N ALA A 29 2.65 -13.06 -35.00
CA ALA A 29 2.94 -12.01 -34.04
C ALA A 29 4.41 -12.12 -33.62
N GLN A 30 5.17 -11.06 -33.81
CA GLN A 30 6.56 -10.98 -33.37
C GLN A 30 6.67 -9.88 -32.31
N VAL A 31 6.83 -10.29 -31.04
CA VAL A 31 6.87 -9.36 -29.91
C VAL A 31 8.28 -9.27 -29.35
N LYS A 32 8.80 -8.05 -29.27
CA LYS A 32 10.06 -7.73 -28.58
C LYS A 32 9.74 -7.13 -27.20
N ILE A 33 10.46 -7.58 -26.16
CA ILE A 33 10.32 -7.13 -24.78
C ILE A 33 11.55 -6.30 -24.40
N ASP A 34 11.36 -5.00 -24.21
CA ASP A 34 12.37 -4.11 -23.65
C ASP A 34 11.98 -3.72 -22.21
N THR A 35 12.99 -3.49 -21.34
CA THR A 35 12.76 -3.30 -19.91
C THR A 35 13.68 -2.27 -19.32
N GLN A 36 13.14 -1.46 -18.42
CA GLN A 36 13.89 -0.51 -17.60
C GLN A 36 13.59 -0.80 -16.13
N VAL A 37 14.63 -1.14 -15.37
CA VAL A 37 14.54 -1.49 -13.94
C VAL A 37 14.79 -0.24 -13.12
N GLY A 38 13.94 0.02 -12.14
CA GLY A 38 14.13 1.12 -11.22
C GLY A 38 14.18 2.50 -11.89
N PHE A 39 14.89 3.40 -11.30
CA PHE A 39 15.15 4.73 -11.82
C PHE A 39 16.43 4.68 -12.66
N HIS A 40 16.30 4.75 -13.99
CA HIS A 40 17.42 4.63 -14.96
C HIS A 40 18.37 3.45 -14.68
N GLY A 41 17.82 2.30 -14.38
CA GLY A 41 18.62 1.08 -14.14
C GLY A 41 19.05 0.87 -12.69
N LEU A 42 18.63 1.73 -11.75
CA LEU A 42 18.99 1.61 -10.33
C LEU A 42 17.74 1.59 -9.44
N PHE A 43 17.79 0.79 -8.38
CA PHE A 43 16.81 0.78 -7.30
C PHE A 43 17.51 0.60 -5.95
N ARG A 44 16.86 1.00 -4.86
CA ARG A 44 17.36 0.78 -3.50
C ARG A 44 16.95 -0.60 -3.01
N LEU A 45 17.92 -1.37 -2.51
CA LEU A 45 17.68 -2.70 -1.96
C LEU A 45 16.72 -2.65 -0.75
N GLY A 46 15.76 -3.57 -0.71
CA GLY A 46 14.77 -3.68 0.37
C GLY A 46 13.59 -2.71 0.25
N TYR A 47 13.47 -2.02 -0.87
CA TYR A 47 12.36 -1.11 -1.16
C TYR A 47 11.71 -1.46 -2.51
N PRO A 48 10.38 -1.25 -2.65
CA PRO A 48 9.72 -1.35 -3.95
C PRO A 48 10.31 -0.37 -4.97
N PHE A 49 10.31 -0.78 -6.23
CA PHE A 49 10.81 0.05 -7.32
C PHE A 49 9.97 -0.10 -8.58
N PRO A 50 9.99 0.88 -9.50
CA PRO A 50 9.28 0.78 -10.76
C PRO A 50 10.01 -0.17 -11.72
N LEU A 51 9.24 -1.00 -12.42
CA LEU A 51 9.69 -1.77 -13.58
C LEU A 51 8.86 -1.33 -14.77
N ARG A 52 9.50 -0.70 -15.74
CA ARG A 52 8.87 -0.36 -17.02
C ARG A 52 9.12 -1.46 -18.01
N VAL A 53 8.07 -1.94 -18.64
CA VAL A 53 8.10 -2.98 -19.68
C VAL A 53 7.52 -2.39 -20.96
N GLU A 54 8.31 -2.35 -22.02
CA GLU A 54 7.86 -1.95 -23.34
C GLU A 54 7.71 -3.19 -24.22
N LEU A 55 6.53 -3.36 -24.78
CA LEU A 55 6.22 -4.41 -25.74
C LEU A 55 6.11 -3.77 -27.13
N ALA A 56 7.00 -4.15 -28.02
CA ALA A 56 6.96 -3.77 -29.43
C ALA A 56 6.47 -4.95 -30.27
N ASN A 57 5.31 -4.80 -30.88
CA ASN A 57 4.76 -5.79 -31.79
C ASN A 57 5.16 -5.45 -33.24
N LEU A 58 5.99 -6.28 -33.82
CA LEU A 58 6.49 -6.12 -35.19
C LEU A 58 5.68 -6.95 -36.23
N GLY A 59 4.70 -7.73 -35.75
CA GLY A 59 3.86 -8.61 -36.58
C GLY A 59 2.40 -8.19 -36.62
N GLY A 60 1.51 -9.19 -36.73
CA GLY A 60 0.07 -9.04 -36.68
C GLY A 60 -0.46 -8.68 -35.29
N VAL A 61 -1.80 -8.53 -35.14
CA VAL A 61 -2.43 -8.24 -33.84
C VAL A 61 -2.12 -9.37 -32.85
N ALA A 62 -1.61 -9.03 -31.67
CA ALA A 62 -1.35 -9.96 -30.59
C ALA A 62 -2.19 -9.62 -29.34
N GLN A 63 -2.95 -10.60 -28.85
CA GLN A 63 -3.65 -10.52 -27.59
C GLN A 63 -3.09 -11.58 -26.64
N GLY A 64 -2.79 -11.21 -25.40
CA GLY A 64 -2.18 -12.13 -24.47
C GLY A 64 -2.10 -11.59 -23.06
N ILE A 65 -1.30 -12.27 -22.24
CA ILE A 65 -1.03 -11.93 -20.85
C ILE A 65 0.45 -11.58 -20.72
N LEU A 66 0.73 -10.38 -20.24
CA LEU A 66 2.04 -9.97 -19.76
C LEU A 66 2.15 -10.34 -18.28
N GLU A 67 3.14 -11.13 -17.95
CA GLU A 67 3.40 -11.63 -16.61
C GLU A 67 4.82 -11.27 -16.16
N VAL A 68 4.94 -10.77 -14.94
CA VAL A 68 6.22 -10.53 -14.27
C VAL A 68 6.28 -11.42 -13.03
N ARG A 69 7.18 -12.39 -13.03
CA ARG A 69 7.43 -13.28 -11.89
C ARG A 69 8.48 -12.67 -10.98
N VAL A 70 8.11 -12.49 -9.71
CA VAL A 70 8.95 -11.98 -8.62
C VAL A 70 9.06 -13.06 -7.55
N TRP A 71 10.24 -13.26 -6.98
CA TRP A 71 10.43 -14.17 -5.85
C TRP A 71 10.35 -13.41 -4.53
N LYS A 72 9.48 -13.88 -3.63
CA LYS A 72 9.32 -13.37 -2.26
C LYS A 72 9.61 -14.46 -1.23
N GLY A 73 9.79 -14.06 0.04
CA GLY A 73 10.13 -14.96 1.13
C GLY A 73 11.63 -15.19 1.27
N GLY A 74 11.97 -16.29 1.90
CA GLY A 74 13.35 -16.70 2.17
C GLY A 74 13.71 -16.64 3.64
N PRO A 75 14.91 -17.14 4.03
CA PRO A 75 15.32 -17.29 5.43
C PRO A 75 15.24 -16.00 6.25
N ALA A 76 15.58 -14.85 5.64
CA ALA A 76 15.51 -13.54 6.31
C ALA A 76 14.07 -13.12 6.67
N ARG A 77 13.07 -13.66 5.99
CA ARG A 77 11.64 -13.40 6.25
C ARG A 77 10.99 -14.48 7.11
N GLY A 78 11.66 -15.61 7.31
CA GLY A 78 11.11 -16.76 8.04
C GLY A 78 10.01 -17.51 7.29
N VAL A 79 9.88 -17.31 5.99
CA VAL A 79 8.89 -17.93 5.10
C VAL A 79 9.63 -18.54 3.92
N ASP A 80 9.19 -19.69 3.42
CA ASP A 80 9.78 -20.30 2.24
C ASP A 80 9.67 -19.39 1.01
N LEU A 81 10.57 -19.58 0.04
CA LEU A 81 10.55 -18.84 -1.20
C LEU A 81 9.29 -19.19 -2.01
N TYR A 82 8.54 -18.17 -2.40
CA TYR A 82 7.35 -18.31 -3.23
C TYR A 82 7.32 -17.29 -4.38
N PRO A 83 6.78 -17.66 -5.55
CA PRO A 83 6.65 -16.75 -6.67
C PRO A 83 5.37 -15.90 -6.54
N VAL A 84 5.50 -14.61 -6.86
CA VAL A 84 4.38 -13.70 -7.09
C VAL A 84 4.36 -13.34 -8.57
N TYR A 85 3.23 -13.54 -9.21
CA TYR A 85 3.01 -13.27 -10.63
C TYR A 85 2.15 -12.02 -10.79
N HIS A 86 2.77 -10.91 -11.21
CA HIS A 86 2.02 -9.71 -11.59
C HIS A 86 1.54 -9.86 -13.03
N ARG A 87 0.23 -9.87 -13.26
CA ARG A 87 -0.38 -10.13 -14.57
C ARG A 87 -1.15 -8.93 -15.07
N ARG A 88 -1.06 -8.71 -16.39
CA ARG A 88 -1.91 -7.78 -17.13
C ARG A 88 -2.35 -8.38 -18.45
N ARG A 89 -3.63 -8.23 -18.77
CA ARG A 89 -4.14 -8.54 -20.10
C ARG A 89 -3.73 -7.44 -21.06
N VAL A 90 -3.17 -7.83 -22.19
CA VAL A 90 -2.57 -6.91 -23.17
C VAL A 90 -3.13 -7.21 -24.55
N LEU A 91 -3.59 -6.16 -25.22
CA LEU A 91 -3.88 -6.16 -26.65
C LEU A 91 -2.84 -5.27 -27.34
N LEU A 92 -2.05 -5.84 -28.24
CA LEU A 92 -1.04 -5.16 -29.05
C LEU A 92 -1.55 -5.12 -30.49
N PRO A 93 -1.98 -3.96 -31.01
CA PRO A 93 -2.23 -3.81 -32.43
C PRO A 93 -0.98 -4.16 -33.27
N ALA A 94 -1.17 -4.45 -34.54
CA ALA A 94 -0.06 -4.65 -35.46
C ALA A 94 0.85 -3.41 -35.48
N GLN A 95 2.16 -3.61 -35.57
CA GLN A 95 3.17 -2.54 -35.68
C GLN A 95 3.05 -1.48 -34.57
N SER A 96 2.74 -1.91 -33.34
CA SER A 96 2.53 -1.00 -32.21
C SER A 96 3.53 -1.19 -31.10
N ARG A 97 3.67 -0.14 -30.26
CA ARG A 97 4.42 -0.20 -29.01
C ARG A 97 3.50 0.19 -27.85
N LYS A 98 3.57 -0.56 -26.76
CA LYS A 98 2.88 -0.25 -25.51
C LYS A 98 3.83 -0.36 -24.35
N SER A 99 3.76 0.62 -23.44
CA SER A 99 4.52 0.64 -22.20
C SER A 99 3.63 0.30 -21.01
N PHE A 100 4.13 -0.55 -20.14
CA PHE A 100 3.48 -0.96 -18.90
C PHE A 100 4.42 -0.68 -17.75
N GLN A 101 3.88 -0.20 -16.65
CA GLN A 101 4.64 0.03 -15.42
C GLN A 101 4.11 -0.89 -14.32
N PHE A 102 5.04 -1.57 -13.65
CA PHE A 102 4.79 -2.40 -12.47
C PHE A 102 5.58 -1.83 -11.30
N THR A 103 5.06 -1.95 -10.10
CA THR A 103 5.83 -1.73 -8.88
C THR A 103 6.23 -3.09 -8.32
N ILE A 104 7.53 -3.33 -8.25
CA ILE A 104 8.12 -4.62 -7.90
C ILE A 104 8.82 -4.50 -6.55
N ASP A 105 8.56 -5.48 -5.68
CA ASP A 105 9.16 -5.56 -4.33
C ASP A 105 9.73 -6.98 -4.09
N PRO A 106 10.94 -7.28 -4.60
CA PRO A 106 11.60 -8.56 -4.34
C PRO A 106 12.25 -8.55 -2.96
N ASP A 107 12.13 -9.66 -2.25
CA ASP A 107 12.82 -9.82 -0.95
C ASP A 107 14.31 -10.14 -1.11
N SER A 108 14.74 -10.51 -2.32
CA SER A 108 16.14 -10.82 -2.62
C SER A 108 16.49 -10.52 -4.08
N VAL A 109 17.70 -10.05 -4.30
CA VAL A 109 18.28 -9.85 -5.66
C VAL A 109 18.95 -11.10 -6.22
N SER A 110 19.05 -12.19 -5.44
CA SER A 110 19.72 -13.44 -5.87
C SER A 110 18.93 -14.21 -6.93
N ARG A 111 17.64 -13.97 -7.04
CA ARG A 111 16.78 -14.58 -8.05
C ARG A 111 16.44 -13.56 -9.14
N PRO A 112 16.52 -13.93 -10.42
CA PRO A 112 16.16 -13.03 -11.51
C PRO A 112 14.65 -12.79 -11.55
N LEU A 113 14.26 -11.61 -12.06
CA LEU A 113 12.90 -11.39 -12.53
C LEU A 113 12.71 -12.13 -13.86
N THR A 114 11.56 -12.76 -14.03
CA THR A 114 11.20 -13.36 -15.31
C THR A 114 9.98 -12.64 -15.86
N LEU A 115 10.12 -12.05 -17.03
CA LEU A 115 9.01 -11.46 -17.77
C LEU A 115 8.56 -12.44 -18.85
N THR A 116 7.27 -12.61 -19.00
CA THR A 116 6.69 -13.47 -20.03
C THR A 116 5.51 -12.77 -20.68
N PHE A 117 5.48 -12.74 -21.99
CA PHE A 117 4.27 -12.41 -22.74
C PHE A 117 3.79 -13.68 -23.44
N SER A 118 2.58 -14.11 -23.13
CA SER A 118 1.94 -15.31 -23.69
C SER A 118 0.70 -14.91 -24.45
N GLY A 119 0.67 -15.17 -25.75
CA GLY A 119 -0.46 -14.85 -26.61
C GLY A 119 -0.30 -15.37 -28.02
N ALA A 120 -1.41 -15.52 -28.76
CA ALA A 120 -1.45 -15.96 -30.15
C ALA A 120 -0.68 -17.27 -30.42
N GLY A 121 -0.68 -18.22 -29.48
CA GLY A 121 0.04 -19.50 -29.61
C GLY A 121 1.56 -19.43 -29.35
N SER A 122 2.09 -18.25 -29.09
CA SER A 122 3.52 -18.04 -28.85
C SER A 122 3.80 -17.49 -27.46
N ARG A 123 5.02 -17.75 -26.97
CA ARG A 123 5.50 -17.27 -25.67
C ARG A 123 6.86 -16.62 -25.82
N TRP A 124 6.96 -15.38 -25.38
CA TRP A 124 8.20 -14.63 -25.31
C TRP A 124 8.59 -14.42 -23.87
N SER A 125 9.84 -14.65 -23.52
CA SER A 125 10.31 -14.43 -22.16
C SER A 125 11.64 -13.71 -22.13
N LYS A 126 11.88 -12.99 -21.03
CA LYS A 126 13.12 -12.27 -20.75
C LYS A 126 13.43 -12.38 -19.26
N GLU A 127 14.68 -12.71 -18.95
CA GLU A 127 15.18 -12.70 -17.56
C GLU A 127 16.02 -11.45 -17.30
N ILE A 128 15.89 -10.92 -16.08
CA ILE A 128 16.61 -9.73 -15.62
C ILE A 128 17.35 -10.09 -14.34
N ASP A 129 18.67 -9.97 -14.36
CA ASP A 129 19.53 -10.14 -13.18
C ASP A 129 19.52 -8.84 -12.35
N LEU A 130 18.85 -8.87 -11.21
CA LEU A 130 18.71 -7.70 -10.32
C LEU A 130 20.02 -7.29 -9.64
N ARG A 131 21.02 -8.17 -9.56
CA ARG A 131 22.32 -7.87 -8.91
C ARG A 131 23.09 -6.73 -9.57
N ARG A 132 22.76 -6.40 -10.82
CA ARG A 132 23.38 -5.30 -11.57
C ARG A 132 22.67 -3.95 -11.41
N HIS A 133 21.54 -3.92 -10.70
CA HIS A 133 20.59 -2.80 -10.69
C HIS A 133 20.35 -2.22 -9.30
N PHE A 134 20.94 -2.77 -8.24
CA PHE A 134 20.66 -2.27 -6.90
C PHE A 134 21.74 -1.31 -6.37
N SER A 135 21.29 -0.40 -5.50
CA SER A 135 22.12 0.44 -4.65
C SER A 135 21.80 0.14 -3.19
N ALA A 136 22.83 0.03 -2.34
CA ALA A 136 22.66 -0.03 -0.90
C ALA A 136 22.27 1.33 -0.31
N ALA A 137 22.77 2.41 -0.94
CA ALA A 137 22.50 3.78 -0.53
C ALA A 137 21.15 4.28 -1.10
N PRO A 138 20.51 5.24 -0.41
CA PRO A 138 19.28 5.86 -0.89
C PRO A 138 19.51 6.64 -2.20
N LEU A 139 18.45 6.74 -3.02
CA LEU A 139 18.53 7.39 -4.33
C LEU A 139 18.14 8.86 -4.23
N LEU A 140 18.84 9.71 -4.93
CA LEU A 140 18.44 11.10 -5.20
C LEU A 140 18.00 11.19 -6.67
N VAL A 141 16.78 11.65 -6.91
CA VAL A 141 16.25 11.73 -8.26
C VAL A 141 16.05 13.18 -8.65
N LEU A 142 16.69 13.59 -9.75
CA LEU A 142 16.54 14.90 -10.36
C LEU A 142 15.59 14.80 -11.55
N VAL A 143 14.54 15.61 -11.54
CA VAL A 143 13.58 15.73 -12.64
C VAL A 143 13.76 17.09 -13.30
N THR A 144 14.28 17.10 -14.52
CA THR A 144 14.55 18.33 -15.27
C THR A 144 14.55 18.06 -16.76
N GLU A 145 14.10 19.02 -17.54
CA GLU A 145 14.30 19.07 -19.00
C GLU A 145 15.58 19.83 -19.38
N ASN A 146 16.21 20.50 -18.42
CA ASN A 146 17.42 21.28 -18.64
C ASN A 146 18.68 20.42 -18.62
N ASN A 147 19.19 20.10 -19.80
CA ASN A 147 20.42 19.32 -19.96
C ASN A 147 21.70 20.11 -19.58
N PHE A 148 21.59 21.40 -19.30
CA PHE A 148 22.71 22.28 -18.96
C PHE A 148 22.81 22.58 -17.47
N LEU A 149 21.97 21.95 -16.62
CA LEU A 149 22.11 22.09 -15.18
C LEU A 149 23.49 21.56 -14.78
N PRO A 150 24.32 22.38 -14.11
CA PRO A 150 25.59 21.90 -13.59
C PRO A 150 25.31 20.75 -12.59
N PRO A 151 26.22 19.77 -12.48
CA PRO A 151 26.05 18.66 -11.55
C PRO A 151 25.74 19.23 -10.16
N LEU A 152 24.61 18.81 -9.60
CA LEU A 152 24.26 19.25 -8.24
C LEU A 152 25.40 18.85 -7.31
N PRO A 153 25.92 19.77 -6.49
CA PRO A 153 27.07 19.52 -5.63
C PRO A 153 26.66 18.72 -4.40
N VAL A 154 26.18 17.50 -4.65
CA VAL A 154 25.69 16.59 -3.60
C VAL A 154 26.81 16.14 -2.68
N GLY A 155 28.08 16.29 -3.12
CA GLY A 155 29.30 16.12 -2.32
C GLY A 155 29.40 14.77 -1.57
N PRO A 156 30.45 14.60 -0.77
CA PRO A 156 30.66 13.33 -0.03
C PRO A 156 29.67 13.08 1.10
N THR A 157 28.73 13.98 1.36
CA THR A 157 27.74 13.87 2.42
C THR A 157 26.46 13.14 2.01
N PHE A 158 26.19 13.04 0.72
CA PHE A 158 25.13 12.17 0.22
C PHE A 158 25.76 10.94 -0.41
N ALA A 159 25.73 9.83 0.30
CA ALA A 159 26.37 8.59 -0.10
C ALA A 159 25.67 7.86 -1.27
N GLY A 160 24.54 8.38 -1.76
CA GLY A 160 23.71 7.75 -2.78
C GLY A 160 23.94 8.29 -4.20
N PRO A 161 23.52 7.54 -5.22
CA PRO A 161 23.60 7.99 -6.60
C PRO A 161 22.57 9.09 -6.90
N LEU A 162 22.99 10.10 -7.67
CA LEU A 162 22.11 11.09 -8.30
C LEU A 162 21.66 10.55 -9.66
N ILE A 163 20.35 10.48 -9.86
CA ILE A 163 19.74 9.93 -11.08
C ILE A 163 18.92 11.01 -11.75
N SER A 164 19.22 11.33 -13.00
CA SER A 164 18.37 12.20 -13.81
C SER A 164 17.23 11.38 -14.42
N LEU A 165 16.01 11.88 -14.31
CA LEU A 165 14.81 11.20 -14.76
C LEU A 165 13.94 12.14 -15.61
N ALA A 166 13.42 11.64 -16.72
CA ALA A 166 12.44 12.38 -17.51
C ALA A 166 11.08 12.37 -16.78
N LEU A 167 10.30 13.42 -16.95
CA LEU A 167 8.99 13.57 -16.31
C LEU A 167 8.05 12.37 -16.56
N GLY A 168 7.99 11.90 -17.81
CA GLY A 168 7.14 10.78 -18.20
C GLY A 168 7.50 9.44 -17.58
N ASP A 169 8.71 9.33 -17.03
CA ASP A 169 9.18 8.10 -16.37
C ASP A 169 8.86 8.05 -14.86
N LEU A 170 8.27 9.14 -14.33
CA LEU A 170 7.82 9.17 -12.93
C LEU A 170 6.77 8.09 -12.67
N PRO A 171 6.94 7.27 -11.63
CA PRO A 171 5.99 6.23 -11.28
C PRO A 171 4.60 6.77 -10.93
N ALA A 172 3.56 6.02 -11.33
CA ALA A 172 2.19 6.29 -10.95
C ALA A 172 1.73 5.56 -9.67
N ASP A 173 2.69 4.98 -8.94
CA ASP A 173 2.50 4.27 -7.68
C ASP A 173 3.41 4.88 -6.60
N PRO A 174 2.88 5.40 -5.49
CA PRO A 174 3.66 6.04 -4.44
C PRO A 174 4.67 5.11 -3.77
N ARG A 175 4.42 3.80 -3.78
CA ARG A 175 5.34 2.81 -3.21
C ARG A 175 6.66 2.73 -3.97
N ALA A 176 6.62 2.95 -5.28
CA ALA A 176 7.80 2.91 -6.12
C ALA A 176 8.86 3.97 -5.73
N TYR A 177 8.44 5.04 -5.06
CA TYR A 177 9.35 6.09 -4.57
C TYR A 177 9.94 5.80 -3.19
N GLN A 178 9.58 4.71 -2.52
CA GLN A 178 10.03 4.46 -1.14
C GLN A 178 11.55 4.34 -1.00
N GLY A 179 12.24 3.90 -2.07
CA GLY A 179 13.71 3.85 -2.13
C GLY A 179 14.37 5.18 -2.45
N VAL A 180 13.58 6.24 -2.74
CA VAL A 180 14.08 7.57 -3.10
C VAL A 180 14.10 8.44 -1.85
N SER A 181 15.25 9.06 -1.55
CA SER A 181 15.42 9.99 -0.44
C SER A 181 14.81 11.34 -0.71
N ALA A 182 15.07 11.89 -1.88
CA ALA A 182 14.49 13.15 -2.32
C ALA A 182 14.25 13.17 -3.83
N LEU A 183 13.19 13.86 -4.23
CA LEU A 183 12.95 14.28 -5.61
C LEU A 183 13.30 15.75 -5.73
N VAL A 184 14.15 16.09 -6.68
CA VAL A 184 14.55 17.45 -6.99
C VAL A 184 13.93 17.87 -8.31
N PHE A 185 13.12 18.92 -8.32
CA PHE A 185 12.52 19.50 -9.52
C PHE A 185 13.23 20.80 -9.89
N TYR A 186 13.69 20.89 -11.11
CA TYR A 186 14.30 22.08 -11.67
C TYR A 186 13.86 22.33 -13.10
N GLU A 187 13.28 23.50 -13.37
CA GLU A 187 12.76 23.91 -14.71
C GLU A 187 11.85 22.87 -15.35
N GLN A 188 10.95 22.29 -14.56
CA GLN A 188 10.09 21.22 -15.01
C GLN A 188 8.62 21.63 -14.94
N SER A 189 7.90 21.52 -16.06
CA SER A 189 6.44 21.59 -16.07
C SER A 189 5.85 20.27 -15.56
N LEU A 190 4.87 20.33 -14.65
CA LEU A 190 4.14 19.14 -14.20
C LEU A 190 2.80 18.94 -14.92
N ARG A 191 2.51 19.74 -15.96
CA ARG A 191 1.24 19.74 -16.70
C ARG A 191 0.96 18.38 -17.33
N ASP A 192 2.00 17.73 -17.86
CA ASP A 192 1.87 16.47 -18.61
C ASP A 192 1.77 15.24 -17.72
N LEU A 193 1.88 15.40 -16.40
CA LEU A 193 1.65 14.30 -15.47
C LEU A 193 0.17 13.91 -15.43
N SER A 194 -0.07 12.61 -15.48
CA SER A 194 -1.39 12.06 -15.26
C SER A 194 -1.88 12.33 -13.84
N ARG A 195 -3.19 12.34 -13.62
CA ARG A 195 -3.78 12.48 -12.28
C ARG A 195 -3.25 11.41 -11.31
N ARG A 196 -2.99 10.20 -11.81
CA ARG A 196 -2.46 9.08 -11.01
C ARG A 196 -1.02 9.34 -10.58
N GLN A 197 -0.17 9.91 -11.45
CA GLN A 197 1.20 10.29 -11.09
C GLN A 197 1.24 11.43 -10.06
N LEU A 198 0.39 12.46 -10.24
CA LEU A 198 0.27 13.55 -9.25
C LEU A 198 -0.17 13.01 -7.89
N ALA A 199 -1.19 12.15 -7.85
CA ALA A 199 -1.63 11.50 -6.61
C ALA A 199 -0.54 10.61 -5.99
N ALA A 200 0.27 9.94 -6.82
CA ALA A 200 1.40 9.13 -6.34
C ALA A 200 2.49 10.00 -5.67
N LEU A 201 2.79 11.17 -6.23
CA LEU A 201 3.73 12.14 -5.63
C LEU A 201 3.19 12.68 -4.30
N GLU A 202 1.90 13.05 -4.23
CA GLU A 202 1.25 13.50 -2.99
C GLU A 202 1.25 12.40 -1.93
N GLY A 203 0.90 11.17 -2.31
CA GLY A 203 0.92 10.02 -1.44
C GLY A 203 2.31 9.72 -0.90
N TRP A 204 3.33 9.75 -1.76
CA TRP A 204 4.73 9.57 -1.34
C TRP A 204 5.20 10.67 -0.38
N LEU A 205 4.86 11.94 -0.66
CA LEU A 205 5.14 13.06 0.25
C LEU A 205 4.49 12.83 1.61
N SER A 206 3.19 12.53 1.62
CA SER A 206 2.43 12.29 2.86
C SER A 206 3.01 11.16 3.71
N SER A 207 3.64 10.16 3.08
CA SER A 207 4.32 9.05 3.75
C SER A 207 5.77 9.34 4.18
N GLY A 208 6.23 10.59 4.09
CA GLY A 208 7.58 10.99 4.52
C GLY A 208 8.57 11.20 3.38
N GLY A 209 8.11 11.35 2.13
CA GLY A 209 8.93 11.75 1.00
C GLY A 209 9.45 13.18 1.16
N ARG A 210 10.50 13.50 0.42
CA ARG A 210 11.06 14.85 0.40
C ARG A 210 11.15 15.39 -1.01
N MET A 211 10.62 16.58 -1.19
CA MET A 211 10.63 17.26 -2.48
C MET A 211 11.41 18.56 -2.35
N LEU A 212 12.38 18.75 -3.21
CA LEU A 212 13.13 19.98 -3.34
C LEU A 212 12.78 20.65 -4.67
N ILE A 213 12.14 21.81 -4.62
CA ILE A 213 11.76 22.59 -5.79
C ILE A 213 12.72 23.77 -5.91
N LEU A 214 13.56 23.73 -6.94
CA LEU A 214 14.56 24.74 -7.21
C LEU A 214 13.99 25.80 -8.14
N GLY A 215 13.98 27.05 -7.72
CA GLY A 215 13.58 28.19 -8.51
C GLY A 215 14.47 28.40 -9.73
N SER A 216 13.90 28.97 -10.78
CA SER A 216 14.61 29.33 -12.00
C SER A 216 14.06 30.62 -12.62
N LEU A 217 14.69 31.09 -13.69
CA LEU A 217 14.18 32.24 -14.43
C LEU A 217 12.87 31.96 -15.18
N HIS A 218 12.53 30.70 -15.44
CA HIS A 218 11.27 30.31 -16.07
C HIS A 218 10.13 30.27 -15.05
N TYR A 219 9.87 31.38 -14.37
CA TYR A 219 8.92 31.49 -13.27
C TYR A 219 7.49 31.06 -13.63
N ALA A 220 7.10 31.15 -14.91
CA ALA A 220 5.79 30.74 -15.38
C ALA A 220 5.49 29.25 -15.12
N LEU A 221 6.50 28.36 -15.13
CA LEU A 221 6.36 26.95 -14.81
C LEU A 221 5.86 26.73 -13.37
N TYR A 222 6.25 27.63 -12.46
CA TYR A 222 5.89 27.56 -11.04
C TYR A 222 4.51 28.14 -10.74
N GLN A 223 3.90 28.82 -11.70
CA GLN A 223 2.52 29.33 -11.64
C GLN A 223 1.49 28.32 -12.17
N GLU A 224 1.94 27.23 -12.78
CA GLU A 224 1.06 26.16 -13.26
C GLU A 224 0.30 25.50 -12.11
N ALA A 225 -0.98 25.16 -12.34
CA ALA A 225 -1.84 24.55 -11.33
C ALA A 225 -1.28 23.23 -10.77
N ALA A 226 -0.62 22.43 -11.60
CA ALA A 226 -0.01 21.17 -11.18
C ALA A 226 1.19 21.37 -10.23
N MET A 227 2.05 22.36 -10.54
CA MET A 227 3.22 22.69 -9.71
C MET A 227 2.80 23.40 -8.42
N SER A 228 1.84 24.34 -8.50
CA SER A 228 1.36 25.11 -7.34
C SER A 228 0.75 24.26 -6.22
N ARG A 229 0.34 23.02 -6.52
CA ARG A 229 -0.12 22.05 -5.50
C ARG A 229 0.98 21.65 -4.50
N PHE A 230 2.23 21.68 -4.95
CA PHE A 230 3.39 21.28 -4.15
C PHE A 230 4.14 22.48 -3.58
N LEU A 231 3.98 23.67 -4.18
CA LEU A 231 4.69 24.88 -3.77
C LEU A 231 4.14 25.46 -2.45
N PRO A 232 5.01 25.75 -1.47
CA PRO A 232 4.63 26.46 -0.25
C PRO A 232 4.50 27.97 -0.45
N VAL A 233 4.75 28.45 -1.68
CA VAL A 233 4.74 29.86 -2.05
C VAL A 233 3.90 30.11 -3.30
N ARG A 234 3.46 31.35 -3.46
CA ARG A 234 2.88 31.85 -4.71
C ARG A 234 3.90 32.71 -5.43
N VAL A 235 4.41 32.23 -6.54
CA VAL A 235 5.39 32.93 -7.37
C VAL A 235 4.69 34.03 -8.17
N ALA A 236 5.17 35.28 -8.06
CA ALA A 236 4.61 36.44 -8.74
C ALA A 236 5.41 36.83 -9.99
N GLY A 237 6.72 36.60 -9.99
CA GLY A 237 7.62 37.01 -11.07
C GLY A 237 9.09 36.83 -10.72
N LEU A 238 9.95 37.64 -11.31
CA LEU A 238 11.38 37.63 -11.07
C LEU A 238 11.83 38.88 -10.31
N LYS A 239 12.86 38.74 -9.48
CA LYS A 239 13.56 39.84 -8.80
C LYS A 239 15.07 39.63 -8.90
N ARG A 240 15.79 40.74 -9.04
CA ARG A 240 17.24 40.77 -8.93
C ARG A 240 17.58 41.11 -7.47
N PHE A 241 18.33 40.24 -6.83
CA PHE A 241 18.85 40.43 -5.48
C PHE A 241 20.29 40.97 -5.57
N SER A 242 20.55 42.14 -5.00
CA SER A 242 21.88 42.73 -5.00
C SER A 242 22.87 41.94 -4.16
N ALA A 243 22.41 41.36 -3.06
CA ALA A 243 23.16 40.46 -2.18
C ALA A 243 22.15 39.60 -1.39
N LEU A 244 22.61 38.46 -0.86
CA LEU A 244 21.86 37.60 0.06
C LEU A 244 22.72 37.32 1.31
N PRO A 245 22.81 38.28 2.26
CA PRO A 245 23.74 38.20 3.37
C PRO A 245 23.46 37.04 4.32
N ASP A 246 22.20 36.66 4.50
CA ASP A 246 21.85 35.55 5.39
C ASP A 246 22.20 34.19 4.77
N LEU A 247 22.07 34.07 3.45
CA LEU A 247 22.53 32.88 2.73
C LEU A 247 24.04 32.74 2.81
N ASP A 248 24.76 33.85 2.59
CA ASP A 248 26.24 33.91 2.70
C ASP A 248 26.72 33.61 4.13
N ARG A 249 26.08 34.20 5.15
CA ARG A 249 26.44 33.98 6.55
C ARG A 249 26.26 32.50 6.96
N ARG A 250 25.18 31.87 6.50
CA ARG A 250 24.86 30.51 6.91
C ARG A 250 25.68 29.45 6.18
N TYR A 251 25.96 29.65 4.90
CA TYR A 251 26.57 28.62 4.05
C TYR A 251 27.83 29.07 3.32
N GLY A 252 28.09 30.37 3.26
CA GLY A 252 29.29 30.93 2.62
C GLY A 252 30.56 30.54 3.36
N LYS A 253 31.62 30.33 2.60
CA LYS A 253 33.00 30.32 3.12
C LYS A 253 33.57 31.74 3.03
N ALA A 254 34.75 31.97 3.56
CA ALA A 254 35.45 33.28 3.53
C ALA A 254 35.85 33.73 2.10
N GLY A 255 34.95 33.58 1.15
CA GLY A 255 35.11 33.93 -0.26
C GLY A 255 34.35 35.20 -0.66
N ALA A 256 34.21 35.44 -1.97
CA ALA A 256 33.49 36.60 -2.47
C ALA A 256 31.97 36.46 -2.15
N PRO A 257 31.34 37.53 -1.60
CA PRO A 257 29.91 37.50 -1.29
C PRO A 257 29.07 37.34 -2.56
N LEU A 258 27.94 36.66 -2.42
CA LEU A 258 26.95 36.50 -3.48
C LEU A 258 26.34 37.85 -3.84
N LYS A 259 26.55 38.29 -5.07
CA LYS A 259 26.01 39.53 -5.62
C LYS A 259 25.28 39.29 -6.93
N ASP A 260 24.31 40.15 -7.20
CA ASP A 260 23.61 40.18 -8.49
C ASP A 260 22.94 38.84 -8.89
N LEU A 261 22.19 38.29 -7.98
CA LEU A 261 21.44 37.04 -8.20
C LEU A 261 20.04 37.30 -8.80
N TRP A 262 19.66 36.44 -9.69
CA TRP A 262 18.26 36.37 -10.11
C TRP A 262 17.54 35.29 -9.33
N GLY A 263 16.31 35.59 -8.94
CA GLY A 263 15.44 34.63 -8.27
C GLY A 263 13.98 34.98 -8.49
N GLN A 264 13.12 34.15 -7.96
CA GLN A 264 11.67 34.31 -8.03
C GLN A 264 11.18 35.21 -6.89
N ALA A 265 10.41 36.23 -7.23
CA ALA A 265 9.64 37.00 -6.26
C ALA A 265 8.41 36.19 -5.88
N ALA A 266 8.37 35.72 -4.65
CA ALA A 266 7.32 34.84 -4.16
C ALA A 266 6.75 35.36 -2.85
N ARG A 267 5.49 34.97 -2.56
CA ARG A 267 4.84 35.20 -1.27
C ARG A 267 4.60 33.87 -0.58
N LEU A 268 4.91 33.80 0.70
CA LEU A 268 4.64 32.62 1.53
C LEU A 268 3.13 32.35 1.59
N VAL A 269 2.74 31.10 1.37
CA VAL A 269 1.36 30.61 1.47
C VAL A 269 1.22 29.70 2.68
N GLU A 270 2.21 28.83 2.89
CA GLU A 270 2.22 27.88 4.00
C GLU A 270 3.66 27.52 4.39
N GLY A 271 3.84 26.93 5.57
CA GLY A 271 5.14 26.55 6.08
C GLY A 271 5.91 27.73 6.70
N ARG A 272 7.24 27.60 6.73
CA ARG A 272 8.15 28.55 7.37
C ARG A 272 9.21 29.02 6.38
N ALA A 273 9.42 30.32 6.32
CA ALA A 273 10.58 30.86 5.65
C ALA A 273 11.82 30.64 6.54
N VAL A 274 12.75 29.84 6.04
CA VAL A 274 14.04 29.55 6.71
C VAL A 274 15.03 30.69 6.46
N LEU A 275 14.96 31.28 5.26
CA LEU A 275 15.75 32.45 4.85
C LEU A 275 14.84 33.43 4.12
N GLU A 276 15.00 34.73 4.43
CA GLU A 276 14.25 35.83 3.83
C GLU A 276 15.19 36.95 3.39
N ASP A 277 14.82 37.70 2.37
CA ASP A 277 15.46 38.94 1.98
C ASP A 277 14.42 40.00 1.64
N GLY A 278 14.42 41.11 2.38
CA GLY A 278 13.48 42.22 2.16
C GLY A 278 12.01 41.78 2.22
N GLY A 279 11.67 40.82 3.09
CA GLY A 279 10.31 40.27 3.25
C GLY A 279 9.91 39.27 2.16
N LEU A 280 10.84 38.85 1.30
CA LEU A 280 10.63 37.80 0.32
C LEU A 280 11.28 36.49 0.79
N PRO A 281 10.56 35.37 0.77
CA PRO A 281 11.13 34.09 1.15
C PRO A 281 12.13 33.60 0.10
N ILE A 282 13.36 33.29 0.54
CA ILE A 282 14.45 32.75 -0.29
C ILE A 282 14.50 31.23 -0.16
N LEU A 283 14.41 30.70 1.06
CA LEU A 283 14.32 29.27 1.35
C LEU A 283 13.10 29.04 2.23
N VAL A 284 12.19 28.20 1.77
CA VAL A 284 10.96 27.84 2.50
C VAL A 284 10.94 26.35 2.75
N GLU A 285 10.53 25.99 3.94
CA GLU A 285 10.27 24.62 4.36
C GLU A 285 8.79 24.49 4.74
N THR A 286 8.13 23.43 4.28
CA THR A 286 6.78 23.08 4.71
C THR A 286 6.63 21.60 4.90
N ASP A 287 5.85 21.20 5.90
CA ASP A 287 5.50 19.81 6.14
C ASP A 287 4.29 19.39 5.28
N ARG A 288 4.39 18.21 4.71
CA ARG A 288 3.33 17.57 3.92
C ARG A 288 3.07 16.16 4.46
N GLY A 289 2.23 16.05 5.46
CA GLY A 289 2.06 14.81 6.19
C GLY A 289 3.30 14.48 7.02
N LYS A 290 3.89 13.33 6.76
CA LYS A 290 5.20 12.92 7.34
C LYS A 290 6.38 13.41 6.52
N GLY A 291 6.16 13.97 5.35
CA GLY A 291 7.19 14.44 4.42
C GLY A 291 7.38 15.94 4.44
N LYS A 292 8.33 16.39 3.64
CA LYS A 292 8.73 17.81 3.59
C LYS A 292 8.90 18.30 2.16
N VAL A 293 8.53 19.55 1.93
CA VAL A 293 8.82 20.27 0.69
C VAL A 293 9.73 21.45 1.02
N PHE A 294 10.82 21.54 0.29
CA PHE A 294 11.72 22.69 0.30
C PHE A 294 11.58 23.46 -1.00
N TYR A 295 11.46 24.75 -0.91
CA TYR A 295 11.47 25.63 -2.05
C TYR A 295 12.63 26.62 -1.92
N LEU A 296 13.46 26.70 -2.96
CA LEU A 296 14.57 27.66 -3.05
C LEU A 296 14.27 28.63 -4.18
N ALA A 297 14.12 29.92 -3.85
CA ALA A 297 13.70 30.94 -4.82
C ALA A 297 14.77 31.32 -5.84
N VAL A 298 16.07 31.11 -5.54
CA VAL A 298 17.18 31.50 -6.39
C VAL A 298 17.61 30.41 -7.36
N ASP A 299 18.09 30.81 -8.53
CA ASP A 299 18.45 29.92 -9.63
C ASP A 299 19.85 29.30 -9.44
N VAL A 300 19.90 28.06 -9.02
CA VAL A 300 21.15 27.30 -8.80
C VAL A 300 21.85 26.89 -10.10
N GLY A 301 21.17 26.86 -11.21
CA GLY A 301 21.73 26.50 -12.51
C GLY A 301 22.53 27.60 -13.18
N ARG A 302 22.49 28.84 -12.63
CA ARG A 302 23.11 30.00 -13.25
C ARG A 302 24.15 30.68 -12.33
N PRO A 303 25.23 31.27 -12.91
CA PRO A 303 26.12 32.13 -12.19
C PRO A 303 25.40 33.37 -11.63
N PRO A 304 25.81 33.88 -10.47
CA PRO A 304 26.99 33.46 -9.68
C PRO A 304 26.71 32.20 -8.81
N LEU A 305 25.47 31.84 -8.53
CA LEU A 305 25.10 30.79 -7.56
C LEU A 305 25.63 29.40 -7.97
N SER A 306 25.60 29.06 -9.26
CA SER A 306 26.11 27.76 -9.74
C SER A 306 27.60 27.52 -9.52
N ARG A 307 28.37 28.61 -9.27
CA ARG A 307 29.82 28.57 -8.99
C ARG A 307 30.15 28.92 -7.55
N TRP A 308 29.14 29.15 -6.73
CA TRP A 308 29.34 29.59 -5.35
C TRP A 308 29.82 28.44 -4.45
N GLU A 309 30.85 28.70 -3.67
CA GLU A 309 31.46 27.71 -2.78
C GLU A 309 30.56 27.23 -1.65
N GLY A 310 29.53 28.00 -1.30
CA GLY A 310 28.53 27.64 -0.30
C GLY A 310 27.46 26.65 -0.78
N LEU A 311 27.32 26.44 -2.11
CA LEU A 311 26.27 25.60 -2.67
C LEU A 311 26.33 24.16 -2.18
N PRO A 312 27.49 23.49 -2.05
CA PRO A 312 27.58 22.16 -1.45
C PRO A 312 27.11 22.09 0.01
N ALA A 313 27.37 23.16 0.80
CA ALA A 313 26.93 23.22 2.19
C ALA A 313 25.41 23.39 2.30
N LEU A 314 24.81 24.21 1.44
CA LEU A 314 23.37 24.37 1.32
C LEU A 314 22.67 23.04 0.98
N PHE A 315 23.13 22.33 -0.06
CA PHE A 315 22.57 21.04 -0.41
C PHE A 315 22.79 19.98 0.67
N ARG A 316 23.91 20.04 1.36
CA ARG A 316 24.18 19.18 2.51
C ARG A 316 23.12 19.38 3.60
N ASP A 317 22.81 20.61 3.96
CA ASP A 317 21.82 20.94 4.99
C ASP A 317 20.41 20.49 4.55
N LEU A 318 20.02 20.78 3.31
CA LEU A 318 18.73 20.36 2.76
C LEU A 318 18.56 18.83 2.66
N LEU A 319 19.65 18.09 2.48
CA LEU A 319 19.63 16.63 2.32
C LEU A 319 20.03 15.87 3.59
N ALA A 320 20.81 16.49 4.51
CA ALA A 320 21.31 15.83 5.72
C ALA A 320 20.22 15.48 6.75
N SER A 321 19.14 16.23 6.75
CA SER A 321 18.01 15.98 7.65
C SER A 321 17.14 14.79 7.19
N LEU A 322 17.69 13.81 6.46
CA LEU A 322 16.96 12.62 6.05
C LEU A 322 16.90 11.63 7.22
N PRO A 323 15.83 11.58 8.03
CA PRO A 323 15.68 10.47 8.93
C PRO A 323 15.63 9.20 8.09
N GLU A 324 16.47 8.25 8.42
CA GLU A 324 16.31 6.91 7.89
C GLU A 324 14.87 6.48 8.19
N ARG A 325 14.10 6.14 7.15
CA ARG A 325 12.79 5.52 7.34
C ARG A 325 13.05 4.19 8.04
N SER A 326 13.02 4.20 9.35
CA SER A 326 12.85 2.97 10.08
C SER A 326 11.46 2.45 9.74
N PRO A 327 11.33 1.29 9.10
CA PRO A 327 10.03 0.70 8.94
C PRO A 327 9.45 0.57 10.35
N THR A 328 8.31 1.22 10.60
CA THR A 328 7.63 1.11 11.90
C THR A 328 7.42 -0.37 12.15
N PRO A 329 8.00 -0.95 13.22
CA PRO A 329 7.80 -2.36 13.50
C PRO A 329 6.29 -2.58 13.66
N GLN A 330 5.75 -3.52 12.93
CA GLN A 330 4.30 -3.75 12.93
C GLN A 330 4.05 -5.17 13.38
N ALA A 331 3.03 -5.35 14.22
CA ALA A 331 2.63 -6.67 14.68
C ALA A 331 2.36 -7.60 13.48
N ARG A 332 2.95 -8.78 13.52
CA ARG A 332 2.72 -9.82 12.52
C ARG A 332 1.76 -10.83 13.10
N TRP A 333 0.76 -11.19 12.33
CA TRP A 333 -0.03 -12.35 12.67
C TRP A 333 0.82 -13.60 12.44
N ASP A 334 0.86 -14.42 13.47
CA ASP A 334 1.42 -15.76 13.47
C ASP A 334 0.32 -16.77 13.79
N ASP A 335 0.68 -18.02 13.89
CA ASP A 335 -0.23 -19.09 14.22
C ASP A 335 -0.87 -18.92 15.61
N THR A 336 -0.14 -18.35 16.56
CA THR A 336 -0.61 -18.10 17.92
C THR A 336 -1.72 -17.05 17.95
N VAL A 337 -1.50 -15.92 17.29
CA VAL A 337 -2.51 -14.85 17.19
C VAL A 337 -3.74 -15.35 16.44
N PHE A 338 -3.54 -16.11 15.34
CA PHE A 338 -4.64 -16.64 14.57
C PHE A 338 -5.48 -17.66 15.37
N SER A 339 -4.84 -18.56 16.12
CA SER A 339 -5.55 -19.51 16.97
C SER A 339 -6.35 -18.82 18.08
N GLN A 340 -5.82 -17.75 18.67
CA GLN A 340 -6.55 -16.94 19.67
C GLN A 340 -7.76 -16.24 19.05
N LEU A 341 -7.63 -15.70 17.84
CA LEU A 341 -8.74 -15.09 17.10
C LEU A 341 -9.82 -16.12 16.77
N LEU A 342 -9.44 -17.29 16.26
CA LEU A 342 -10.38 -18.37 15.97
C LEU A 342 -11.10 -18.89 17.22
N ALA A 343 -10.45 -18.87 18.38
CA ALA A 343 -11.06 -19.27 19.64
C ALA A 343 -12.11 -18.29 20.16
N THR A 344 -12.30 -17.12 19.52
CA THR A 344 -13.36 -16.20 19.93
C THR A 344 -14.74 -16.74 19.52
N PRO A 345 -15.76 -16.60 20.39
CA PRO A 345 -17.09 -17.17 20.12
C PRO A 345 -17.72 -16.75 18.80
N SER A 346 -17.35 -15.55 18.30
CA SER A 346 -17.86 -15.01 17.03
C SER A 346 -17.53 -15.88 15.83
N PHE A 347 -16.39 -16.58 15.83
CA PHE A 347 -15.95 -17.45 14.74
C PHE A 347 -16.40 -18.89 14.92
N ILE A 348 -16.29 -19.43 16.14
CA ILE A 348 -16.65 -20.82 16.42
C ILE A 348 -18.14 -21.08 16.16
N SER A 349 -19.01 -20.13 16.51
CA SER A 349 -20.46 -20.29 16.35
C SER A 349 -20.91 -20.42 14.88
N ALA A 350 -20.11 -19.89 13.93
CA ALA A 350 -20.41 -19.98 12.50
C ALA A 350 -20.19 -21.41 11.93
N TYR A 351 -19.22 -22.15 12.46
CA TYR A 351 -18.79 -23.45 11.90
C TYR A 351 -19.30 -24.66 12.66
N VAL A 352 -19.34 -24.57 13.99
CA VAL A 352 -19.74 -25.71 14.81
C VAL A 352 -21.00 -25.34 15.59
N PRO A 353 -22.17 -25.82 15.17
CA PRO A 353 -23.41 -25.62 15.93
C PRO A 353 -23.38 -26.49 17.19
N VAL A 354 -22.48 -26.15 18.13
CA VAL A 354 -22.21 -26.92 19.35
C VAL A 354 -23.51 -27.21 20.11
N ARG A 355 -24.40 -26.24 20.22
CA ARG A 355 -25.69 -26.40 20.88
C ARG A 355 -26.55 -27.46 20.19
N SER A 356 -26.64 -27.44 18.86
CA SER A 356 -27.41 -28.38 18.10
C SER A 356 -26.81 -29.79 18.15
N PHE A 357 -25.48 -29.88 18.08
CA PHE A 357 -24.77 -31.15 18.24
C PHE A 357 -24.98 -31.73 19.63
N PHE A 358 -24.88 -30.90 20.68
CA PHE A 358 -25.13 -31.33 22.06
C PHE A 358 -26.58 -31.83 22.25
N LEU A 359 -27.58 -31.09 21.77
CA LEU A 359 -28.97 -31.49 21.84
C LEU A 359 -29.24 -32.80 21.05
N TRP A 360 -28.60 -32.95 19.89
CA TRP A 360 -28.70 -34.17 19.10
C TRP A 360 -28.07 -35.36 19.82
N THR A 361 -26.91 -35.17 20.45
CA THR A 361 -26.26 -36.20 21.27
C THR A 361 -27.11 -36.60 22.47
N LEU A 362 -27.72 -35.63 23.19
CA LEU A 362 -28.65 -35.91 24.28
C LEU A 362 -29.88 -36.69 23.81
N PHE A 363 -30.44 -36.33 22.67
CA PHE A 363 -31.57 -37.05 22.07
C PHE A 363 -31.20 -38.50 21.73
N TYR A 364 -30.02 -38.69 21.13
CA TYR A 364 -29.50 -40.04 20.84
C TYR A 364 -29.28 -40.87 22.11
N LEU A 365 -28.63 -40.28 23.11
CA LEU A 365 -28.39 -40.95 24.41
C LEU A 365 -29.71 -41.27 25.14
N GLY A 366 -30.67 -40.36 25.10
CA GLY A 366 -32.02 -40.60 25.65
C GLY A 366 -32.74 -41.77 24.95
N GLY A 367 -32.66 -41.81 23.61
CA GLY A 367 -33.21 -42.93 22.82
C GLY A 367 -32.51 -44.26 23.13
N ALA A 368 -31.19 -44.25 23.21
CA ALA A 368 -30.42 -45.44 23.58
C ALA A 368 -30.76 -45.91 25.01
N GLY A 369 -30.89 -45.00 25.96
CA GLY A 369 -31.33 -45.28 27.33
C GLY A 369 -32.70 -45.90 27.40
N ALA A 370 -33.67 -45.38 26.60
CA ALA A 370 -35.03 -45.95 26.53
C ALA A 370 -35.05 -47.36 25.94
N VAL A 371 -34.21 -47.63 24.92
CA VAL A 371 -34.05 -48.97 24.36
C VAL A 371 -33.48 -49.96 25.39
N VAL A 372 -32.46 -49.58 26.15
CA VAL A 372 -31.83 -50.38 27.20
C VAL A 372 -32.84 -50.61 28.34
N TRP A 373 -33.57 -49.58 28.76
CA TRP A 373 -34.58 -49.70 29.81
C TRP A 373 -35.71 -50.67 29.40
N GLY A 374 -36.24 -50.56 28.17
CA GLY A 374 -37.23 -51.49 27.65
C GLY A 374 -36.76 -52.97 27.59
N TRP A 375 -35.46 -53.20 27.40
CA TRP A 375 -34.86 -54.51 27.49
C TRP A 375 -34.75 -55.00 28.95
N ARG A 376 -34.34 -54.13 29.87
CA ARG A 376 -34.22 -54.48 31.31
C ARG A 376 -35.59 -54.87 31.90
N GLU A 377 -36.65 -54.26 31.47
CA GLU A 377 -38.02 -54.60 31.87
C GLU A 377 -38.61 -55.83 31.15
N HIS A 378 -37.80 -56.65 30.46
CA HIS A 378 -38.18 -57.82 29.72
C HIS A 378 -39.24 -57.59 28.58
N ARG A 379 -39.49 -56.34 28.20
CA ARG A 379 -40.41 -55.97 27.09
C ARG A 379 -39.82 -56.23 25.73
N LEU A 380 -38.47 -56.33 25.62
CA LEU A 380 -37.75 -56.53 24.37
C LEU A 380 -36.94 -57.83 24.41
N SER A 381 -37.13 -58.71 23.40
CA SER A 381 -36.23 -59.83 23.16
C SER A 381 -34.86 -59.36 22.61
N ARG A 382 -33.79 -60.16 22.75
CA ARG A 382 -32.44 -59.84 22.26
C ARG A 382 -32.43 -59.44 20.76
N ARG A 383 -33.25 -60.11 19.94
CA ARG A 383 -33.36 -59.78 18.51
C ARG A 383 -34.02 -58.41 18.29
N LYS A 384 -35.09 -58.08 19.04
CA LYS A 384 -35.75 -56.79 19.00
C LYS A 384 -34.87 -55.67 19.51
N LEU A 385 -34.07 -55.94 20.57
CA LEU A 385 -33.09 -54.99 21.07
C LEU A 385 -32.04 -54.61 20.00
N ALA A 386 -31.47 -55.62 19.33
CA ALA A 386 -30.50 -55.37 18.27
C ALA A 386 -31.12 -54.58 17.11
N LEU A 387 -32.36 -54.92 16.73
CA LEU A 387 -33.09 -54.19 15.69
C LEU A 387 -33.36 -52.73 16.09
N CYS A 388 -33.78 -52.46 17.32
CA CYS A 388 -34.02 -51.11 17.84
C CYS A 388 -32.75 -50.28 17.83
N PHE A 389 -31.58 -50.85 18.20
CA PHE A 389 -30.30 -50.16 18.14
C PHE A 389 -29.88 -49.85 16.69
N VAL A 390 -30.02 -50.78 15.77
CA VAL A 390 -29.74 -50.55 14.35
C VAL A 390 -30.64 -49.45 13.80
N LEU A 391 -31.92 -49.48 14.13
CA LEU A 391 -32.89 -48.48 13.68
C LEU A 391 -32.60 -47.10 14.29
N LEU A 392 -32.30 -47.06 15.59
CA LEU A 392 -31.90 -45.82 16.28
C LEU A 392 -30.65 -45.18 15.64
N ASN A 393 -29.63 -46.00 15.39
CA ASN A 393 -28.41 -45.53 14.74
C ASN A 393 -28.69 -45.04 13.31
N ALA A 394 -29.46 -45.78 12.54
CA ALA A 394 -29.83 -45.39 11.18
C ALA A 394 -30.63 -44.08 11.16
N LEU A 395 -31.62 -43.95 12.06
CA LEU A 395 -32.42 -42.72 12.18
C LEU A 395 -31.59 -41.54 12.69
N ALA A 396 -30.74 -41.76 13.69
CA ALA A 396 -29.87 -40.72 14.18
C ALA A 396 -28.83 -40.29 13.13
N SER A 397 -28.23 -41.24 12.40
CA SER A 397 -27.30 -40.92 11.31
C SER A 397 -27.99 -40.22 10.15
N LEU A 398 -29.14 -40.71 9.70
CA LEU A 398 -29.90 -40.10 8.61
C LEU A 398 -30.46 -38.73 9.02
N GLY A 399 -31.03 -38.62 10.21
CA GLY A 399 -31.53 -37.34 10.74
C GLY A 399 -30.41 -36.31 10.94
N GLY A 400 -29.26 -36.75 11.49
CA GLY A 400 -28.07 -35.93 11.58
C GLY A 400 -27.56 -35.48 10.22
N TYR A 401 -27.43 -36.40 9.27
CA TYR A 401 -27.05 -36.09 7.91
C TYR A 401 -28.01 -35.07 7.25
N LEU A 402 -29.32 -35.31 7.30
CA LEU A 402 -30.32 -34.40 6.73
C LEU A 402 -30.35 -33.05 7.43
N TYR A 403 -30.16 -33.00 8.74
CA TYR A 403 -30.11 -31.75 9.50
C TYR A 403 -28.85 -30.93 9.16
N PHE A 404 -27.69 -31.56 9.12
CA PHE A 404 -26.44 -30.86 8.83
C PHE A 404 -26.25 -30.57 7.34
N SER A 405 -26.74 -31.45 6.43
CA SER A 405 -26.69 -31.22 4.99
C SER A 405 -27.70 -30.16 4.52
N ARG A 406 -28.88 -30.07 5.14
CA ARG A 406 -29.90 -29.04 4.84
C ARG A 406 -29.55 -27.68 5.43
N ARG A 407 -28.69 -27.60 6.43
CA ARG A 407 -28.06 -26.37 6.85
C ARG A 407 -26.99 -25.93 5.83
N GLY A 408 -27.36 -25.96 4.55
CA GLY A 408 -26.55 -25.61 3.38
C GLY A 408 -25.94 -24.21 3.33
N ASN A 409 -25.67 -23.62 4.49
CA ASN A 409 -25.02 -22.35 4.67
C ASN A 409 -23.76 -22.47 5.55
N VAL A 410 -23.05 -23.62 5.51
CA VAL A 410 -21.67 -23.60 5.99
C VAL A 410 -20.91 -22.73 5.00
N PRO A 411 -20.34 -21.61 5.43
CA PRO A 411 -19.61 -20.75 4.52
C PRO A 411 -18.41 -21.51 3.95
N ASP A 412 -18.10 -21.28 2.68
CA ASP A 412 -16.95 -21.87 2.00
C ASP A 412 -15.61 -21.42 2.63
N GLY A 413 -15.66 -20.35 3.39
CA GLY A 413 -14.48 -19.84 4.11
C GLY A 413 -14.81 -18.65 5.01
N VAL A 414 -13.80 -18.20 5.75
CA VAL A 414 -13.83 -16.96 6.54
C VAL A 414 -12.65 -16.09 6.15
N LEU A 415 -12.96 -14.86 5.80
CA LEU A 415 -11.98 -13.80 5.62
C LEU A 415 -12.01 -12.89 6.85
N LEU A 416 -10.92 -12.85 7.59
CA LEU A 416 -10.74 -11.91 8.68
C LEU A 416 -9.66 -10.91 8.29
N THR A 417 -10.00 -9.63 8.35
CA THR A 417 -9.07 -8.55 8.04
C THR A 417 -8.96 -7.61 9.23
N ALA A 418 -7.74 -7.28 9.60
CA ALA A 418 -7.44 -6.24 10.59
C ALA A 418 -6.46 -5.22 9.99
N THR A 419 -6.95 -4.04 9.71
CA THR A 419 -6.21 -2.97 9.04
C THR A 419 -5.82 -1.88 10.03
N LEU A 420 -4.53 -1.54 10.06
CA LEU A 420 -4.04 -0.33 10.69
C LEU A 420 -3.84 0.74 9.63
N LEU A 421 -4.55 1.86 9.79
CA LEU A 421 -4.34 3.09 9.04
C LEU A 421 -3.43 4.02 9.85
N ASP A 422 -2.18 4.14 9.44
CA ASP A 422 -1.21 5.04 10.05
C ASP A 422 -1.25 6.39 9.32
N GLY A 423 -2.09 7.28 9.83
CA GLY A 423 -2.41 8.57 9.23
C GLY A 423 -1.32 9.62 9.42
N SER A 424 -1.44 10.67 8.63
CA SER A 424 -0.66 11.88 8.73
C SER A 424 -1.55 13.10 8.50
N THR A 425 -1.07 14.28 8.84
CA THR A 425 -1.76 15.55 8.58
C THR A 425 -1.96 15.85 7.08
N GLY A 426 -1.30 15.09 6.20
CA GLY A 426 -1.36 15.25 4.74
C GLY A 426 -2.54 14.59 4.03
N GLY A 427 -3.48 13.99 4.75
CA GLY A 427 -4.69 13.40 4.17
C GLY A 427 -4.54 11.98 3.62
N TYR A 428 -3.33 11.45 3.52
CA TYR A 428 -3.06 10.05 3.19
C TYR A 428 -2.67 9.26 4.44
N ALA A 429 -3.07 7.99 4.48
CA ALA A 429 -2.68 7.03 5.50
C ALA A 429 -2.01 5.81 4.87
N GLU A 430 -0.95 5.33 5.49
CA GLU A 430 -0.38 4.04 5.18
C GLU A 430 -1.26 2.96 5.78
N ALA A 431 -1.80 2.07 4.95
CA ALA A 431 -2.63 0.98 5.37
C ALA A 431 -1.82 -0.31 5.41
N GLN A 432 -1.85 -0.98 6.54
CA GLN A 432 -1.37 -2.33 6.67
C GLN A 432 -2.50 -3.23 7.13
N SER A 433 -2.90 -4.16 6.28
CA SER A 433 -3.93 -5.15 6.57
C SER A 433 -3.28 -6.50 6.86
N ASN A 434 -3.51 -7.04 8.04
CA ASN A 434 -3.29 -8.44 8.33
C ASN A 434 -4.55 -9.20 7.93
N VAL A 435 -4.40 -10.19 7.08
CA VAL A 435 -5.52 -10.94 6.48
C VAL A 435 -5.35 -12.40 6.81
N ALA A 436 -6.39 -13.01 7.36
CA ALA A 436 -6.50 -14.45 7.54
C ALA A 436 -7.64 -14.98 6.68
N LEU A 437 -7.33 -15.85 5.75
CA LEU A 437 -8.33 -16.57 4.97
C LEU A 437 -8.30 -18.04 5.35
N PHE A 438 -9.41 -18.53 5.89
CA PHE A 438 -9.65 -19.93 6.21
C PHE A 438 -10.62 -20.52 5.20
N SER A 439 -10.36 -21.74 4.74
CA SER A 439 -11.18 -22.43 3.74
C SER A 439 -11.71 -23.76 4.25
N THR A 440 -12.95 -24.07 3.90
CA THR A 440 -13.56 -25.40 4.09
C THR A 440 -13.52 -26.25 2.83
N GLN A 441 -12.96 -25.71 1.72
CA GLN A 441 -12.90 -26.37 0.42
C GLN A 441 -11.51 -26.22 -0.22
N THR A 442 -11.13 -27.20 -1.05
CA THR A 442 -9.90 -27.09 -1.86
C THR A 442 -10.20 -26.32 -3.14
N ARG A 443 -9.79 -25.07 -3.22
CA ARG A 443 -9.90 -24.23 -4.42
C ARG A 443 -8.96 -23.03 -4.41
N ALA A 444 -8.92 -22.30 -5.52
CA ALA A 444 -8.28 -21.00 -5.58
C ALA A 444 -9.24 -19.90 -5.09
N TYR A 445 -8.75 -19.03 -4.25
CA TYR A 445 -9.46 -17.84 -3.75
C TYR A 445 -8.87 -16.57 -4.32
N GLY A 446 -9.73 -15.59 -4.58
CA GLY A 446 -9.35 -14.23 -4.96
C GLY A 446 -9.62 -13.27 -3.80
N VAL A 447 -8.58 -12.65 -3.26
CA VAL A 447 -8.68 -11.55 -2.30
C VAL A 447 -8.50 -10.25 -3.07
N LEU A 448 -9.52 -9.39 -3.03
CA LEU A 448 -9.49 -8.07 -3.65
C LEU A 448 -9.21 -7.01 -2.60
N VAL A 449 -8.38 -6.04 -2.97
CA VAL A 449 -8.02 -4.91 -2.13
C VAL A 449 -8.34 -3.63 -2.89
N GLU A 450 -9.14 -2.77 -2.28
CA GLU A 450 -9.43 -1.44 -2.79
C GLU A 450 -8.15 -0.62 -2.88
N ASN A 451 -8.02 0.19 -3.91
CA ASN A 451 -6.83 0.94 -4.31
C ASN A 451 -5.76 0.11 -5.03
N GLY A 452 -5.51 0.44 -6.29
CA GLY A 452 -4.55 -0.22 -7.17
C GLY A 452 -3.06 -0.14 -6.75
N TRP A 453 -2.76 0.25 -5.49
CA TRP A 453 -1.41 0.37 -4.94
C TRP A 453 -1.22 -0.58 -3.76
N SER A 454 -1.38 -1.86 -4.01
CA SER A 454 -1.27 -2.87 -2.96
C SER A 454 -0.13 -3.84 -3.23
N ASP A 455 0.55 -4.24 -2.18
CA ASP A 455 1.56 -5.29 -2.17
C ASP A 455 1.18 -6.36 -1.14
N LEU A 456 1.53 -7.61 -1.42
CA LEU A 456 1.17 -8.74 -0.58
C LEU A 456 2.41 -9.50 -0.13
N GLU A 457 2.46 -9.80 1.16
CA GLU A 457 3.44 -10.66 1.80
C GLU A 457 2.72 -11.85 2.45
N ALA A 458 3.11 -13.09 2.10
CA ALA A 458 2.63 -14.27 2.78
C ALA A 458 3.36 -14.42 4.12
N LEU A 459 2.62 -14.68 5.21
CA LEU A 459 3.15 -14.80 6.55
C LEU A 459 3.17 -16.26 7.03
N TYR A 460 2.05 -16.97 6.87
CA TYR A 460 1.85 -18.33 7.38
C TYR A 460 0.59 -18.97 6.75
N PRO A 461 0.44 -20.31 6.65
CA PRO A 461 1.48 -21.30 6.87
C PRO A 461 2.54 -21.26 5.77
N ARG A 462 3.71 -21.84 6.07
CA ARG A 462 4.76 -22.06 5.08
C ARG A 462 4.22 -23.04 4.04
N PRO A 463 4.18 -22.68 2.78
CA PRO A 463 3.70 -23.57 1.75
C PRO A 463 4.69 -24.72 1.52
N GLY A 464 4.18 -25.91 1.32
CA GLY A 464 5.02 -27.12 1.12
C GLY A 464 5.71 -27.14 -0.24
N THR A 465 5.11 -26.55 -1.27
CA THR A 465 5.69 -26.47 -2.62
C THR A 465 5.60 -25.05 -3.19
N ALA A 466 6.52 -24.69 -4.09
CA ALA A 466 6.50 -23.39 -4.75
C ALA A 466 5.20 -23.14 -5.57
N ALA A 467 4.55 -24.19 -6.04
CA ALA A 467 3.29 -24.09 -6.78
C ALA A 467 2.10 -23.81 -5.86
N GLU A 468 2.06 -24.43 -4.68
CA GLU A 468 1.02 -24.19 -3.65
C GLU A 468 1.16 -22.81 -3.01
N SER A 469 2.35 -22.21 -3.10
CA SER A 469 2.66 -20.90 -2.55
C SER A 469 2.47 -19.76 -3.55
N ALA A 470 2.28 -20.07 -4.82
CA ALA A 470 2.15 -19.06 -5.87
C ALA A 470 1.00 -18.08 -5.60
N VAL A 471 1.28 -16.80 -5.77
CA VAL A 471 0.28 -15.73 -5.71
C VAL A 471 0.22 -15.04 -7.06
N VAL A 472 -0.97 -14.86 -7.58
CA VAL A 472 -1.21 -14.10 -8.81
C VAL A 472 -1.83 -12.76 -8.42
N ALA A 473 -1.16 -11.66 -8.78
CA ALA A 473 -1.63 -10.30 -8.57
C ALA A 473 -2.11 -9.70 -9.92
N GLU A 474 -3.36 -9.30 -9.98
CA GLU A 474 -3.98 -8.69 -11.16
C GLU A 474 -4.63 -7.36 -10.79
N GLU A 475 -4.42 -6.32 -11.60
CA GLU A 475 -5.15 -5.05 -11.43
C GLU A 475 -6.53 -5.18 -12.08
N GLU A 476 -7.59 -5.00 -11.31
CA GLU A 476 -8.99 -5.00 -11.75
C GLU A 476 -9.63 -3.63 -11.45
N GLY A 477 -9.61 -2.73 -12.42
CA GLY A 477 -10.17 -1.38 -12.26
C GLY A 477 -9.48 -0.59 -11.16
N SER A 478 -10.20 -0.33 -10.05
CA SER A 478 -9.66 0.37 -8.86
C SER A 478 -9.17 -0.58 -7.76
N ALA A 479 -9.20 -1.89 -7.99
CA ALA A 479 -8.78 -2.90 -7.01
C ALA A 479 -7.57 -3.69 -7.52
N THR A 480 -6.83 -4.28 -6.59
CA THR A 480 -5.84 -5.32 -6.87
C THR A 480 -6.37 -6.65 -6.37
N ARG A 481 -6.42 -7.64 -7.24
CA ARG A 481 -6.82 -9.01 -6.93
C ARG A 481 -5.59 -9.87 -6.69
N PHE A 482 -5.56 -10.55 -5.56
CA PHE A 482 -4.55 -11.56 -5.22
C PHE A 482 -5.19 -12.94 -5.20
N SER A 483 -4.79 -13.81 -6.13
CA SER A 483 -5.33 -15.16 -6.24
C SER A 483 -4.29 -16.19 -5.81
N PHE A 484 -4.71 -17.16 -5.00
CA PHE A 484 -3.85 -18.25 -4.51
C PHE A 484 -4.68 -19.48 -4.17
N PRO A 485 -4.10 -20.69 -4.28
CA PRO A 485 -4.77 -21.92 -3.89
C PRO A 485 -4.80 -22.10 -2.38
N LEU A 486 -5.89 -22.71 -1.87
CA LEU A 486 -6.03 -23.19 -0.50
C LEU A 486 -6.58 -24.62 -0.52
N SER A 487 -6.04 -25.45 0.36
CA SER A 487 -6.56 -26.79 0.63
C SER A 487 -7.77 -26.73 1.56
N GLU A 488 -8.57 -27.78 1.56
CA GLU A 488 -9.66 -27.97 2.51
C GLU A 488 -9.15 -27.92 3.95
N TRP A 489 -9.87 -27.20 4.82
CA TRP A 489 -9.51 -26.91 6.22
C TRP A 489 -8.16 -26.21 6.38
N GLY A 490 -7.66 -25.65 5.29
CA GLY A 490 -6.45 -24.85 5.27
C GLY A 490 -6.72 -23.37 5.57
N TYR A 491 -5.68 -22.67 5.98
CA TYR A 491 -5.72 -21.22 6.13
C TYR A 491 -4.44 -20.59 5.63
N ARG A 492 -4.52 -19.31 5.33
CA ARG A 492 -3.37 -18.50 4.92
C ARG A 492 -3.39 -17.16 5.61
N LEU A 493 -2.26 -16.81 6.19
CA LEU A 493 -2.04 -15.50 6.77
C LEU A 493 -1.25 -14.64 5.80
N LEU A 494 -1.76 -13.47 5.52
CA LEU A 494 -1.20 -12.54 4.55
C LEU A 494 -1.08 -11.16 5.20
N ARG A 495 -0.11 -10.40 4.73
CA ARG A 495 -0.02 -8.98 5.00
C ARG A 495 -0.14 -8.22 3.70
N ILE A 496 -1.03 -7.24 3.67
CA ILE A 496 -1.22 -6.36 2.54
C ILE A 496 -0.82 -4.96 2.96
N ARG A 497 0.09 -4.34 2.20
CA ARG A 497 0.43 -2.94 2.37
C ARG A 497 -0.20 -2.15 1.25
N SER A 498 -0.84 -1.07 1.60
CA SER A 498 -1.44 -0.15 0.63
C SER A 498 -1.39 1.28 1.14
N GLN A 499 -1.88 2.20 0.36
CA GLN A 499 -2.05 3.59 0.77
C GLN A 499 -3.51 3.98 0.55
N SER A 500 -4.10 4.67 1.52
CA SER A 500 -5.49 5.10 1.47
C SER A 500 -5.59 6.61 1.68
N LEU A 501 -6.52 7.23 0.99
CA LEU A 501 -6.88 8.63 1.24
C LEU A 501 -7.78 8.67 2.48
N PHE A 502 -7.30 9.30 3.55
CA PHE A 502 -8.03 9.47 4.80
C PHE A 502 -7.78 10.87 5.35
N PRO A 503 -8.48 11.89 4.84
CA PRO A 503 -8.26 13.28 5.20
C PRO A 503 -8.85 13.57 6.59
N LEU A 504 -8.02 13.46 7.60
CA LEU A 504 -8.30 13.87 8.96
C LEU A 504 -7.39 15.05 9.34
N GLY A 505 -7.96 16.21 9.58
CA GLY A 505 -7.24 17.35 10.12
C GLY A 505 -7.09 17.19 11.62
N LEU A 506 -5.85 17.21 12.12
CA LEU A 506 -5.53 17.19 13.54
C LEU A 506 -4.55 18.32 13.82
N GLU A 507 -4.95 19.23 14.70
CA GLU A 507 -4.13 20.33 15.18
C GLU A 507 -4.08 20.28 16.70
N LEU A 508 -2.89 20.38 17.25
CA LEU A 508 -2.66 20.44 18.69
C LEU A 508 -1.99 21.76 19.02
N GLU A 509 -2.71 22.62 19.77
CA GLU A 509 -2.22 23.92 20.21
C GLU A 509 -1.86 23.84 21.70
N ASP A 510 -0.58 24.04 22.03
CA ASP A 510 -0.10 24.12 23.41
C ASP A 510 -0.08 25.59 23.85
N ARG A 511 -0.96 25.96 24.80
CA ARG A 511 -1.05 27.32 25.37
C ARG A 511 -0.41 27.41 26.76
N GLY A 512 0.49 26.50 27.06
CA GLY A 512 1.24 26.52 28.33
C GLY A 512 0.48 25.87 29.50
N ASP A 513 -0.70 26.31 29.85
CA ASP A 513 -1.54 25.73 30.91
C ASP A 513 -2.59 24.75 30.38
N ARG A 514 -2.90 24.81 29.09
CA ARG A 514 -3.91 23.98 28.41
C ARG A 514 -3.43 23.49 27.07
N LEU A 515 -3.85 22.28 26.74
CA LEU A 515 -3.72 21.68 25.42
C LEU A 515 -5.08 21.73 24.72
N THR A 516 -5.14 22.33 23.54
CA THR A 516 -6.35 22.35 22.72
C THR A 516 -6.18 21.44 21.53
N LEU A 517 -6.96 20.37 21.47
CA LEU A 517 -7.06 19.48 20.32
C LEU A 517 -8.18 19.97 19.41
N ARG A 518 -7.83 20.25 18.16
CA ARG A 518 -8.80 20.50 17.09
C ARG A 518 -8.76 19.33 16.12
N LEU A 519 -9.89 18.66 15.97
CA LEU A 519 -10.04 17.55 15.07
C LEU A 519 -11.11 17.86 14.05
N ASN A 520 -10.80 17.63 12.76
CA ASN A 520 -11.73 17.82 11.65
C ASN A 520 -11.75 16.56 10.78
N ASN A 521 -12.82 15.79 10.88
CA ASN A 521 -12.98 14.57 10.10
C ASN A 521 -13.53 14.90 8.71
N ARG A 522 -12.64 15.18 7.77
CA ARG A 522 -12.97 15.38 6.34
C ARG A 522 -13.03 14.07 5.56
N SER A 523 -12.80 12.93 6.21
CA SER A 523 -12.94 11.63 5.57
C SER A 523 -14.41 11.31 5.27
N ALA A 524 -14.64 10.38 4.34
CA ALA A 524 -15.98 9.88 4.05
C ALA A 524 -16.48 8.86 5.08
N LYS A 525 -15.72 8.62 6.17
CA LYS A 525 -15.95 7.54 7.14
C LYS A 525 -16.20 8.08 8.54
N ASP A 526 -17.06 7.38 9.29
CA ASP A 526 -17.26 7.64 10.72
C ASP A 526 -16.16 6.94 11.53
N LEU A 527 -15.70 7.60 12.58
CA LEU A 527 -14.80 7.06 13.59
C LEU A 527 -15.58 6.75 14.85
N THR A 528 -15.35 5.59 15.43
CA THR A 528 -16.00 5.15 16.69
C THR A 528 -14.96 4.83 17.75
N GLU A 529 -15.36 4.90 19.01
CA GLU A 529 -14.51 4.61 20.17
C GLU A 529 -13.15 5.35 20.10
N CYS A 530 -13.20 6.67 19.81
CA CYS A 530 -11.99 7.48 19.63
C CYS A 530 -11.32 7.80 20.96
N TRP A 531 -10.00 7.75 20.96
CA TRP A 531 -9.15 8.05 22.10
C TRP A 531 -8.05 9.03 21.72
N PHE A 532 -7.69 9.87 22.69
CA PHE A 532 -6.54 10.76 22.60
C PHE A 532 -5.63 10.51 23.80
N VAL A 533 -4.35 10.28 23.52
CA VAL A 533 -3.33 9.99 24.52
C VAL A 533 -2.22 11.01 24.43
N VAL A 534 -1.95 11.68 25.51
CA VAL A 534 -0.91 12.71 25.59
C VAL A 534 -0.27 12.71 26.97
N ARG A 535 1.04 12.75 27.03
CA ARG A 535 1.82 12.84 28.29
C ARG A 535 1.44 11.80 29.35
N GLY A 536 1.11 10.59 28.90
CA GLY A 536 0.74 9.48 29.78
C GLY A 536 -0.70 9.45 30.26
N GLN A 537 -1.55 10.39 29.80
CA GLN A 537 -2.99 10.41 30.08
C GLN A 537 -3.79 10.00 28.87
N SER A 538 -4.89 9.28 29.07
CA SER A 538 -5.82 8.87 28.01
C SER A 538 -7.18 9.55 28.20
N PHE A 539 -7.71 10.06 27.09
CA PHE A 539 -8.99 10.76 27.05
C PHE A 539 -9.91 10.09 26.05
N PHE A 540 -11.06 9.63 26.51
CA PHE A 540 -12.08 9.10 25.62
C PHE A 540 -12.84 10.26 24.96
N LEU A 541 -12.85 10.28 23.63
CA LEU A 541 -13.48 11.34 22.84
C LEU A 541 -14.89 10.96 22.34
N GLY A 542 -15.23 9.66 22.37
CA GLY A 542 -16.46 9.12 21.81
C GLY A 542 -16.40 8.95 20.30
N ASP A 543 -17.55 8.98 19.65
CA ASP A 543 -17.68 8.79 18.22
C ASP A 543 -17.56 10.13 17.48
N ILE A 544 -16.92 10.13 16.32
CA ILE A 544 -16.67 11.30 15.49
C ILE A 544 -17.22 11.03 14.09
N ALA A 545 -18.34 11.66 13.77
CA ALA A 545 -19.00 11.47 12.49
C ALA A 545 -18.18 12.06 11.33
N ARG A 546 -18.39 11.51 10.14
CA ARG A 546 -17.86 12.09 8.89
C ARG A 546 -18.31 13.53 8.72
N GLY A 547 -17.42 14.40 8.26
CA GLY A 547 -17.70 15.82 8.05
C GLY A 547 -17.83 16.64 9.35
N SER A 548 -17.65 16.03 10.53
CA SER A 548 -17.74 16.75 11.80
C SER A 548 -16.40 17.28 12.27
N SER A 549 -16.45 18.27 13.16
CA SER A 549 -15.30 18.82 13.85
C SER A 549 -15.48 18.72 15.35
N LEU A 550 -14.39 18.45 16.07
CA LEU A 550 -14.34 18.37 17.52
C LEU A 550 -13.25 19.30 18.03
N VAL A 551 -13.57 20.12 19.03
CA VAL A 551 -12.59 20.90 19.78
C VAL A 551 -12.68 20.48 21.25
N ARG A 552 -11.55 20.10 21.82
CA ARG A 552 -11.43 19.72 23.24
C ARG A 552 -10.23 20.38 23.87
N GLU A 553 -10.43 20.89 25.06
CA GLU A 553 -9.38 21.45 25.92
C GLU A 553 -9.05 20.46 27.03
N PHE A 554 -7.78 20.27 27.27
CA PHE A 554 -7.25 19.42 28.33
C PHE A 554 -6.38 20.28 29.25
N ALA A 555 -6.63 20.19 30.55
CA ALA A 555 -5.79 20.88 31.52
C ALA A 555 -4.39 20.27 31.53
N ARG A 556 -3.38 21.13 31.55
CA ARG A 556 -2.01 20.70 31.74
C ARG A 556 -1.79 20.43 33.22
N GLU A 557 -1.84 19.17 33.67
CA GLU A 557 -1.41 18.85 35.03
C GLU A 557 0.07 19.18 35.20
N ALA A 558 0.37 19.87 36.31
CA ALA A 558 1.66 20.47 36.60
C ALA A 558 2.80 19.44 36.64
N LYS A 559 3.90 19.79 35.98
CA LYS A 559 5.25 19.21 36.01
C LYS A 559 5.41 17.78 35.50
N ALA A 560 5.90 17.69 34.28
CA ALA A 560 6.66 16.50 33.88
C ALA A 560 7.83 16.27 34.88
N PRO A 561 8.00 15.06 35.39
CA PRO A 561 9.12 14.75 36.28
C PRO A 561 10.45 14.97 35.56
N ALA A 562 11.41 15.51 36.31
CA ALA A 562 12.71 16.00 35.80
C ALA A 562 13.68 14.90 35.32
N SER A 563 13.31 13.63 35.35
CA SER A 563 14.15 12.55 34.84
C SER A 563 13.41 11.67 33.83
N GLU A 564 14.10 11.22 32.78
CA GLU A 564 13.57 10.30 31.77
C GLU A 564 12.99 9.00 32.34
N SER A 565 13.52 8.53 33.48
CA SER A 565 13.06 7.33 34.16
C SER A 565 11.69 7.50 34.88
N GLN A 566 11.20 8.73 35.05
CA GLN A 566 9.95 9.06 35.73
C GLN A 566 8.86 9.58 34.81
N ARG A 567 9.07 9.60 33.49
CA ARG A 567 8.00 9.99 32.56
C ARG A 567 6.82 9.02 32.72
N PRO A 568 5.59 9.53 32.91
CA PRO A 568 4.44 8.66 33.01
C PRO A 568 4.30 7.86 31.70
N ARG A 569 4.33 6.55 31.83
CA ARG A 569 4.14 5.63 30.71
C ARG A 569 2.72 5.12 30.78
N LEU A 570 1.89 5.49 29.83
CA LEU A 570 0.54 4.95 29.73
C LEU A 570 0.62 3.47 29.34
N ASP A 571 0.00 2.60 30.13
CA ASP A 571 -0.23 1.22 29.73
C ASP A 571 -1.49 1.16 28.85
N LEU A 572 -1.30 1.00 27.54
CA LEU A 572 -2.43 0.87 26.60
C LEU A 572 -3.32 -0.35 26.90
N ARG A 573 -2.90 -1.27 27.78
CA ARG A 573 -3.75 -2.37 28.27
C ARG A 573 -4.89 -1.89 29.16
N GLU A 574 -4.81 -0.69 29.72
CA GLU A 574 -5.87 -0.08 30.53
C GLU A 574 -7.03 0.40 29.67
N ILE A 575 -6.79 0.63 28.36
CA ILE A 575 -7.85 1.01 27.42
C ILE A 575 -8.80 -0.16 27.24
N ARG A 576 -10.09 0.10 27.43
CA ARG A 576 -11.18 -0.85 27.25
C ARG A 576 -12.05 -0.42 26.09
N PHE A 577 -12.43 -1.38 25.26
CA PHE A 577 -13.39 -1.21 24.18
C PHE A 577 -14.69 -1.94 24.53
N ASP A 578 -15.81 -1.41 24.10
CA ASP A 578 -17.11 -2.06 24.30
C ASP A 578 -17.20 -3.40 23.56
N ASN A 579 -16.51 -3.50 22.42
CA ASN A 579 -16.40 -4.73 21.64
C ASN A 579 -15.16 -5.53 22.04
N ARG A 580 -15.36 -6.73 22.62
CA ARG A 580 -14.26 -7.63 23.02
C ARG A 580 -13.30 -7.98 21.88
N LEU A 581 -13.81 -8.08 20.64
CA LEU A 581 -12.96 -8.37 19.49
C LEU A 581 -12.08 -7.17 19.14
N HIS A 582 -12.60 -5.93 19.27
CA HIS A 582 -11.79 -4.71 19.16
C HIS A 582 -10.64 -4.72 20.16
N GLU A 583 -10.89 -5.10 21.39
CA GLU A 583 -9.86 -5.19 22.43
C GLU A 583 -8.77 -6.22 22.08
N VAL A 584 -9.17 -7.41 21.60
CA VAL A 584 -8.21 -8.45 21.19
C VAL A 584 -7.39 -8.01 19.98
N LEU A 585 -8.03 -7.45 18.96
CA LEU A 585 -7.35 -6.96 17.77
C LEU A 585 -6.43 -5.78 18.09
N PHE A 586 -6.86 -4.86 18.94
CA PHE A 586 -6.03 -3.74 19.38
C PHE A 586 -4.74 -4.21 20.02
N ARG A 587 -4.81 -5.20 20.90
CA ARG A 587 -3.65 -5.73 21.61
C ARG A 587 -2.69 -6.53 20.73
N HIS A 588 -3.21 -7.29 19.78
CA HIS A 588 -2.41 -8.25 19.00
C HIS A 588 -2.07 -7.80 17.58
N SER A 589 -2.79 -6.82 17.02
CA SER A 589 -2.64 -6.49 15.61
C SER A 589 -2.06 -5.10 15.36
N PHE A 590 -2.21 -4.16 16.30
CA PHE A 590 -1.95 -2.75 16.02
C PHE A 590 -0.73 -2.16 16.74
N PHE A 591 -0.14 -2.89 17.67
CA PHE A 591 1.09 -2.47 18.34
C PHE A 591 2.16 -3.56 18.25
N PRO A 592 3.39 -3.21 17.81
CA PRO A 592 4.39 -4.19 17.36
C PRO A 592 5.09 -4.98 18.45
N ASP A 593 5.04 -4.53 19.68
CA ASP A 593 5.89 -5.09 20.74
C ASP A 593 5.14 -6.12 21.58
N GLY A 594 5.27 -7.40 21.22
CA GLY A 594 4.75 -8.51 22.05
C GLY A 594 5.23 -8.48 23.52
N GLN A 595 6.26 -7.69 23.83
CA GLN A 595 6.71 -7.37 25.19
C GLN A 595 6.32 -5.96 25.65
N GLY A 596 5.94 -5.06 24.74
CA GLY A 596 5.67 -3.64 24.99
C GLY A 596 4.24 -3.19 24.71
N LEU A 597 3.33 -4.11 24.46
CA LEU A 597 1.92 -3.89 24.08
C LEU A 597 1.10 -2.98 25.01
N GLY A 598 1.71 -2.24 25.80
CA GLY A 598 0.99 -1.42 26.70
C GLY A 598 1.61 -0.08 27.02
N ARG A 599 2.79 0.22 26.55
CA ARG A 599 3.45 1.45 27.01
C ARG A 599 3.71 2.39 25.85
N TRP A 600 2.90 3.44 25.76
CA TRP A 600 3.21 4.59 24.93
C TRP A 600 4.26 5.44 25.64
N SER A 601 5.48 5.46 25.11
CA SER A 601 6.61 6.25 25.64
C SER A 601 7.09 7.31 24.63
N GLY A 602 6.31 7.58 23.57
CA GLY A 602 6.71 8.54 22.53
C GLY A 602 6.62 9.99 23.01
N ASP A 603 7.48 10.84 22.48
CA ASP A 603 7.50 12.29 22.72
C ASP A 603 6.34 13.03 22.04
N GLY A 604 5.33 12.32 21.54
CA GLY A 604 4.18 12.83 20.83
C GLY A 604 2.85 12.55 21.52
N ALA A 605 1.79 13.14 21.00
CA ALA A 605 0.42 12.75 21.29
C ALA A 605 -0.05 11.69 20.30
N LEU A 606 -0.87 10.76 20.76
CA LEU A 606 -1.44 9.68 19.95
C LEU A 606 -2.96 9.85 19.88
N PHE A 607 -3.50 9.96 18.69
CA PHE A 607 -4.93 9.83 18.43
C PHE A 607 -5.21 8.50 17.74
N PHE A 608 -6.27 7.79 18.14
CA PHE A 608 -6.74 6.61 17.43
C PHE A 608 -8.25 6.41 17.60
N GLY A 609 -8.87 5.69 16.66
CA GLY A 609 -10.27 5.33 16.67
C GLY A 609 -10.58 4.27 15.63
N TRP A 610 -11.67 3.51 15.83
CA TRP A 610 -12.12 2.51 14.87
C TRP A 610 -12.87 3.18 13.72
N VAL A 611 -12.56 2.75 12.51
CA VAL A 611 -13.26 3.17 11.29
C VAL A 611 -14.47 2.27 11.10
N ARG A 612 -15.66 2.85 11.02
CA ARG A 612 -16.92 2.10 10.95
C ARG A 612 -17.06 1.25 9.69
N GLU A 613 -16.50 1.71 8.59
CA GLU A 613 -16.43 0.99 7.33
C GLU A 613 -14.98 0.84 6.90
N ALA A 614 -14.60 -0.37 6.55
CA ALA A 614 -13.23 -0.69 6.17
C ALA A 614 -12.61 0.27 5.14
N SER A 615 -11.36 0.64 5.36
CA SER A 615 -10.57 1.46 4.43
C SER A 615 -9.07 1.10 4.57
N PRO A 616 -8.40 0.56 3.52
CA PRO A 616 -9.01 0.09 2.29
C PRO A 616 -9.90 -1.13 2.51
N ARG A 617 -10.93 -1.28 1.69
CA ARG A 617 -11.77 -2.48 1.75
C ARG A 617 -11.00 -3.69 1.24
N VAL A 618 -11.09 -4.79 1.98
CA VAL A 618 -10.55 -6.09 1.58
C VAL A 618 -11.72 -7.08 1.53
N TRP A 619 -11.93 -7.75 0.39
CA TRP A 619 -13.05 -8.67 0.21
C TRP A 619 -12.66 -9.83 -0.70
N THR A 620 -13.52 -10.82 -0.80
CA THR A 620 -13.43 -11.86 -1.82
C THR A 620 -14.59 -11.73 -2.80
N ASP A 621 -14.39 -12.18 -4.03
CA ASP A 621 -15.46 -12.29 -5.04
C ASP A 621 -16.34 -13.55 -4.83
N ASP A 622 -15.97 -14.38 -3.89
CA ASP A 622 -16.70 -15.58 -3.52
C ASP A 622 -17.84 -15.24 -2.54
N GLY A 623 -19.07 -15.29 -3.01
CA GLY A 623 -20.27 -14.92 -2.25
C GLY A 623 -20.57 -15.78 -1.01
N HIS A 624 -19.90 -16.92 -0.83
CA HIS A 624 -20.10 -17.84 0.29
C HIS A 624 -19.01 -17.73 1.37
N VAL A 625 -18.13 -16.71 1.30
CA VAL A 625 -17.13 -16.45 2.32
C VAL A 625 -17.65 -15.39 3.30
N LEU A 626 -17.64 -15.71 4.59
CA LEU A 626 -17.95 -14.73 5.63
C LEU A 626 -16.77 -13.77 5.80
N ALA A 627 -17.01 -12.49 5.62
CA ALA A 627 -15.98 -11.45 5.77
C ALA A 627 -16.18 -10.67 7.08
N TYR A 628 -15.08 -10.53 7.82
CA TYR A 628 -14.99 -9.69 9.01
C TYR A 628 -13.84 -8.70 8.78
N ASP A 629 -14.15 -7.42 8.79
CA ASP A 629 -13.18 -6.37 8.50
C ASP A 629 -13.17 -5.34 9.63
N TYR A 630 -11.98 -5.12 10.20
CA TYR A 630 -11.75 -4.20 11.30
C TYR A 630 -10.63 -3.25 10.94
N THR A 631 -10.90 -1.96 10.99
CA THR A 631 -9.93 -0.92 10.66
C THR A 631 -9.75 0.03 11.83
N LEU A 632 -8.52 0.15 12.31
CA LEU A 632 -8.11 1.15 13.29
C LEU A 632 -7.34 2.27 12.58
N PHE A 633 -7.76 3.50 12.77
CA PHE A 633 -7.02 4.67 12.37
C PHE A 633 -6.21 5.22 13.54
N ARG A 634 -4.95 5.57 13.30
CA ARG A 634 -4.12 6.27 14.29
C ARG A 634 -3.32 7.40 13.65
N VAL A 635 -3.03 8.42 14.45
CA VAL A 635 -2.07 9.49 14.12
C VAL A 635 -1.20 9.77 15.31
N ILE A 636 0.10 9.91 15.06
CA ILE A 636 1.07 10.40 16.04
C ILE A 636 1.34 11.86 15.70
N ILE A 637 1.09 12.74 16.66
CA ILE A 637 1.32 14.19 16.56
C ILE A 637 2.57 14.49 17.35
N PRO A 638 3.68 14.95 16.72
CA PRO A 638 4.84 15.39 17.47
C PRO A 638 4.41 16.58 18.37
N LEU A 639 4.80 16.51 19.63
CA LEU A 639 4.74 17.70 20.48
C LEU A 639 6.00 18.50 20.14
N ASP A 640 5.81 19.69 19.61
CA ASP A 640 6.93 20.62 19.44
C ASP A 640 7.61 20.75 20.80
N GLY A 641 8.78 20.17 20.93
CA GLY A 641 9.64 20.45 22.07
C GLY A 641 9.88 21.96 22.01
N GLY A 642 9.33 22.67 22.97
CA GLY A 642 9.58 24.09 23.13
C GLY A 642 11.08 24.29 22.97
N GLY A 643 11.46 25.02 21.92
CA GLY A 643 12.86 25.22 21.60
C GLY A 643 13.60 25.57 22.87
N ASP A 644 14.66 24.85 23.14
CA ASP A 644 15.73 25.32 24.00
C ASP A 644 16.22 26.66 23.46
N LEU A 645 15.48 27.71 23.86
CA LEU A 645 16.05 29.03 24.05
C LEU A 645 16.76 28.97 25.42
N ASP A 646 17.91 28.34 25.45
CA ASP A 646 18.91 28.65 26.43
C ASP A 646 20.27 28.70 25.74
N GLU A 647 20.53 29.88 25.34
CA GLU A 647 21.82 30.45 25.22
C GLU A 647 22.59 30.38 26.55
N GLY A 648 23.75 29.85 26.48
CA GLY A 648 24.83 30.08 27.41
C GLY A 648 26.06 30.47 26.63
#